data_a9b3b3aa9e7e1100015ab203ac880e17
#
_entry.id   a9b3b3aa9e7e1100015ab203ac880e17
#
_cell.length_a   1.000
_cell.length_b   1.000
_cell.length_c   1.000
_cell.angle_alpha   90.00
_cell.angle_beta   90.00
_cell.angle_gamma   90.00
#
_symmetry.space_group_name_H-M   'P 1'
#
loop_
_entity.id
_entity.type
_entity.pdbx_description
1 polymer ?
#
loop_
_entity_poly.entity_id
_entity_poly.type
_entity_poly.pdbx_seq_one_letter_code
_entity_poly.pdbx_strand_id
1 'polypeptide(L)'
;MRESRRSLRRLLTFAFPALALAVSGFVAAPAAQAQAPARTVTSQATAQTSRAAQNAKALTDPARQAVHSTGKAGQKVPTKHLCATAAKPGHVSCFAQRRTDIKQQLAAALAAAPSGLSPTNLHSAYNLPSTGGSGLTVAVVDAYNDPNAASDLATYRSTYGLSACTVANGCFKQVSQTGSTTSLPSNDSGWAGEEALDIDMVSAVCPNCNIILVEANSATDSDLGTAENEAVALGAKFVSNSWGGSESSSQTSEDTSYFKHPGVAITVSAGDSDYGAEYPATSQYVTAVGGTALSTSSGTRGWTESVWETSSSEGTGSGCSAYDSKPSWQTDTGCTKRMEADVSAVADPATGVAVYDTYGGSGWAVYGGTSASSPIIAGVYALAGTPGSSDYPAKYPYSHTGNLYDVTSGSNGSCSTAYFCTAETGYDGPTGWGTPNGTTAFASGSSTGNTVTVTNPGSQSTATGGSVSLQISAGDSAGATLTYSASGLPTGLSISSSTGLISGTASTAGTYSTTVTATDSTGASGSASFTWTVSTSGGGSCTSSQLLGNAGFESGSTTWTASSGVITNSSSEAAHAGSYYAWLDGYGSSHTDTLSQSVTIPAACTNTTFTFYLHVDTAETTTSSQYDKLTVTAGSTTLATYSNLNAGSGYVQKSFSLGSFAGSTVTLKFSGVEDSSLQTSFVVDDTAVTTG
;
A
#
# COMPACT_ATOMS: atom_id res chain seq x y z
N MET A 1 -79.73 -11.52 6.58
CA MET A 1 -80.14 -11.97 7.92
C MET A 1 -78.91 -11.69 8.78
N ARG A 2 -78.90 -10.63 9.54
CA ARG A 2 -79.21 -10.47 10.97
C ARG A 2 -78.41 -11.47 11.78
N GLU A 3 -77.62 -11.16 12.79
CA GLU A 3 -77.56 -10.09 13.83
C GLU A 3 -76.23 -10.32 14.61
N SER A 4 -75.46 -9.39 15.00
CA SER A 4 -75.59 -8.34 16.03
C SER A 4 -75.12 -8.79 17.43
N ARG A 5 -74.19 -7.89 18.03
CA ARG A 5 -74.06 -7.49 19.46
C ARG A 5 -73.14 -8.35 20.30
N ARG A 6 -72.40 -7.88 21.25
CA ARG A 6 -72.08 -6.61 21.95
C ARG A 6 -70.92 -6.92 22.97
N SER A 7 -69.94 -6.04 23.05
CA SER A 7 -69.51 -5.30 24.24
C SER A 7 -69.46 -6.01 25.60
N LEU A 8 -68.33 -6.00 26.28
CA LEU A 8 -68.26 -5.60 27.69
C LEU A 8 -66.85 -5.09 28.09
N ARG A 9 -66.81 -3.82 28.51
CA ARG A 9 -65.70 -3.20 29.27
C ARG A 9 -65.73 -3.75 30.69
N ARG A 10 -64.55 -3.96 31.32
CA ARG A 10 -64.37 -3.83 32.74
C ARG A 10 -63.08 -3.05 33.09
N LEU A 11 -63.28 -1.85 33.57
CA LEU A 11 -62.34 -1.12 34.43
C LEU A 11 -62.20 -1.87 35.76
N LEU A 12 -60.99 -1.92 36.28
CA LEU A 12 -60.74 -2.13 37.71
C LEU A 12 -59.62 -1.16 38.16
N THR A 13 -60.04 -0.13 38.81
CA THR A 13 -59.30 0.77 39.66
C THR A 13 -58.95 0.05 40.97
N PHE A 14 -57.69 0.10 41.43
CA PHE A 14 -57.38 -0.04 42.85
C PHE A 14 -56.35 1.01 43.26
N ALA A 15 -56.63 1.52 44.47
CA ALA A 15 -56.16 2.71 45.11
C ALA A 15 -54.76 2.57 45.78
N PHE A 16 -54.09 3.70 45.89
CA PHE A 16 -52.93 3.93 46.77
C PHE A 16 -53.27 3.82 48.25
N PRO A 17 -52.28 3.53 49.11
CA PRO A 17 -52.11 4.35 50.28
C PRO A 17 -50.73 5.00 50.35
N ALA A 18 -50.74 6.27 50.66
CA ALA A 18 -49.61 7.07 51.08
C ALA A 18 -49.14 6.67 52.49
N LEU A 19 -47.83 6.60 52.69
CA LEU A 19 -47.26 6.67 54.02
C LEU A 19 -46.06 7.63 54.04
N ALA A 20 -46.03 8.49 55.02
CA ALA A 20 -45.23 9.69 55.14
C ALA A 20 -43.83 9.48 55.76
N LEU A 21 -42.93 10.31 55.30
CA LEU A 21 -41.74 10.93 55.91
C LEU A 21 -40.98 10.23 57.05
N ALA A 22 -39.67 10.02 56.77
CA ALA A 22 -38.63 10.39 57.73
C ALA A 22 -37.41 10.92 56.93
N VAL A 23 -37.11 12.20 57.16
CA VAL A 23 -35.93 12.91 56.63
C VAL A 23 -34.73 12.51 57.49
N SER A 24 -33.74 11.85 56.90
CA SER A 24 -32.41 11.76 57.50
C SER A 24 -31.42 12.21 56.43
N GLY A 25 -30.81 13.36 56.63
CA GLY A 25 -29.82 13.92 55.76
C GLY A 25 -28.54 13.07 55.73
N PHE A 26 -28.21 12.56 54.57
CA PHE A 26 -26.87 12.08 54.25
C PHE A 26 -26.27 13.02 53.21
N VAL A 27 -25.19 13.69 53.58
CA VAL A 27 -24.33 14.43 52.69
C VAL A 27 -23.66 13.43 51.75
N ALA A 28 -24.08 13.39 50.48
CA ALA A 28 -23.43 12.59 49.46
C ALA A 28 -22.16 13.32 49.02
N ALA A 29 -21.01 12.71 49.24
CA ALA A 29 -19.77 13.07 48.60
C ALA A 29 -19.86 12.81 47.09
N PRO A 30 -19.25 13.64 46.21
CA PRO A 30 -19.29 13.41 44.77
C PRO A 30 -18.55 12.13 44.42
N ALA A 31 -19.23 11.22 43.76
CA ALA A 31 -18.63 10.04 43.16
C ALA A 31 -17.58 10.47 42.12
N ALA A 32 -16.32 10.14 42.39
CA ALA A 32 -15.26 10.26 41.42
C ALA A 32 -15.60 9.34 40.22
N GLN A 33 -15.93 9.94 39.09
CA GLN A 33 -16.01 9.22 37.82
C GLN A 33 -14.59 8.73 37.54
N ALA A 34 -14.40 7.42 37.60
CA ALA A 34 -13.21 6.79 37.06
C ALA A 34 -13.18 7.04 35.55
N GLN A 35 -12.36 7.99 35.12
CA GLN A 35 -12.02 8.14 33.72
C GLN A 35 -11.34 6.83 33.25
N ALA A 36 -11.94 6.16 32.29
CA ALA A 36 -11.26 5.10 31.53
C ALA A 36 -9.94 5.67 31.01
N PRO A 37 -8.83 4.92 31.11
CA PRO A 37 -7.55 5.41 30.60
C PRO A 37 -7.70 5.69 29.11
N ALA A 38 -7.45 6.94 28.71
CA ALA A 38 -7.34 7.32 27.31
C ALA A 38 -6.27 6.44 26.69
N ARG A 39 -6.69 5.49 25.83
CA ARG A 39 -5.76 4.75 24.97
C ARG A 39 -5.05 5.77 24.12
N THR A 40 -3.80 5.96 24.38
CA THR A 40 -2.95 6.96 23.73
C THR A 40 -2.89 6.68 22.24
N VAL A 41 -3.18 7.68 21.41
CA VAL A 41 -3.07 7.67 19.94
C VAL A 41 -1.70 7.14 19.48
N THR A 42 -0.66 7.32 20.28
CA THR A 42 0.69 6.77 20.08
C THR A 42 0.77 5.24 20.03
N SER A 43 -0.06 4.50 20.76
CA SER A 43 0.01 3.03 20.77
C SER A 43 -0.60 2.41 19.50
N GLN A 44 -1.62 3.03 18.93
CA GLN A 44 -2.23 2.57 17.67
C GLN A 44 -1.33 2.87 16.47
N ALA A 45 -0.73 4.05 16.41
CA ALA A 45 0.21 4.40 15.34
C ALA A 45 1.45 3.49 15.32
N THR A 46 2.00 3.14 16.51
CA THR A 46 3.14 2.22 16.61
C THR A 46 2.77 0.80 16.19
N ALA A 47 1.57 0.33 16.54
CA ALA A 47 1.09 -0.99 16.14
C ALA A 47 0.84 -1.08 14.62
N GLN A 48 0.28 -0.04 14.00
CA GLN A 48 0.09 0.04 12.54
C GLN A 48 1.43 0.07 11.79
N THR A 49 2.41 0.83 12.28
CA THR A 49 3.75 0.90 11.68
C THR A 49 4.47 -0.45 11.72
N SER A 50 4.37 -1.18 12.85
CA SER A 50 4.98 -2.52 12.96
C SER A 50 4.30 -3.55 12.05
N ARG A 51 2.97 -3.47 11.90
CA ARG A 51 2.18 -4.33 11.00
C ARG A 51 2.55 -4.08 9.53
N ALA A 52 2.61 -2.83 9.09
CA ALA A 52 2.99 -2.45 7.73
C ALA A 52 4.41 -2.92 7.38
N ALA A 53 5.37 -2.78 8.31
CA ALA A 53 6.74 -3.25 8.11
C ALA A 53 6.83 -4.78 7.99
N GLN A 54 6.05 -5.54 8.78
CA GLN A 54 5.98 -7.00 8.67
C GLN A 54 5.43 -7.42 7.31
N ASN A 55 4.34 -6.81 6.86
CA ASN A 55 3.72 -7.11 5.57
C ASN A 55 4.65 -6.78 4.41
N ALA A 56 5.28 -5.61 4.41
CA ALA A 56 6.26 -5.23 3.39
C ALA A 56 7.42 -6.24 3.30
N LYS A 57 7.95 -6.69 4.45
CA LYS A 57 8.98 -7.73 4.49
C LYS A 57 8.49 -9.06 3.92
N ALA A 58 7.26 -9.48 4.25
CA ALA A 58 6.69 -10.73 3.75
C ALA A 58 6.53 -10.72 2.22
N LEU A 59 6.08 -9.59 1.65
CA LEU A 59 5.86 -9.42 0.21
C LEU A 59 7.16 -9.33 -0.60
N THR A 60 8.25 -8.88 0.01
CA THR A 60 9.56 -8.73 -0.65
C THR A 60 10.54 -9.86 -0.33
N ASP A 61 10.13 -10.89 0.42
CA ASP A 61 10.97 -12.04 0.79
C ASP A 61 11.30 -12.90 -0.45
N PRO A 62 12.58 -12.99 -0.89
CA PRO A 62 12.95 -13.79 -2.04
C PRO A 62 12.61 -15.29 -1.91
N ALA A 63 12.61 -15.83 -0.69
CA ALA A 63 12.23 -17.22 -0.45
C ALA A 63 10.75 -17.52 -0.75
N ARG A 64 9.91 -16.49 -0.86
CA ARG A 64 8.47 -16.58 -1.14
C ARG A 64 8.11 -16.25 -2.59
N GLN A 65 9.10 -15.88 -3.42
CA GLN A 65 8.90 -15.51 -4.83
C GLN A 65 8.75 -16.72 -5.75
N ALA A 66 9.10 -17.92 -5.30
CA ALA A 66 8.93 -19.12 -6.10
C ALA A 66 7.46 -19.30 -6.51
N VAL A 67 7.20 -19.41 -7.80
CA VAL A 67 5.86 -19.67 -8.32
C VAL A 67 5.59 -21.16 -8.20
N HIS A 68 4.60 -21.52 -7.41
CA HIS A 68 4.12 -22.89 -7.29
C HIS A 68 2.91 -23.14 -8.20
N SER A 69 2.98 -22.62 -9.44
CA SER A 69 1.97 -22.88 -10.47
C SER A 69 1.98 -24.35 -10.87
N THR A 70 0.79 -24.91 -11.02
CA THR A 70 0.56 -26.32 -11.28
C THR A 70 0.06 -26.60 -12.70
N GLY A 71 -0.04 -25.55 -13.54
CA GLY A 71 -0.52 -25.66 -14.92
C GLY A 71 0.10 -24.62 -15.84
N LYS A 72 -0.37 -24.64 -17.07
CA LYS A 72 -0.03 -23.67 -18.12
C LYS A 72 -1.26 -22.86 -18.48
N ALA A 73 -1.08 -21.60 -18.84
CA ALA A 73 -2.14 -20.72 -19.34
C ALA A 73 -2.95 -21.40 -20.45
N GLY A 74 -4.27 -21.30 -20.35
CA GLY A 74 -5.22 -21.90 -21.27
C GLY A 74 -5.28 -23.44 -21.28
N GLN A 75 -4.62 -24.09 -20.29
CA GLN A 75 -4.68 -25.54 -20.16
C GLN A 75 -5.99 -25.93 -19.47
N LYS A 76 -6.79 -26.79 -20.12
CA LYS A 76 -7.96 -27.38 -19.45
C LYS A 76 -7.50 -28.26 -18.28
N VAL A 77 -7.97 -27.90 -17.10
CA VAL A 77 -7.73 -28.62 -15.83
C VAL A 77 -9.06 -29.04 -15.21
N PRO A 78 -9.11 -30.14 -14.45
CA PRO A 78 -10.33 -30.51 -13.75
C PRO A 78 -10.66 -29.51 -12.65
N THR A 79 -11.84 -28.90 -12.74
CA THR A 79 -12.37 -27.94 -11.76
C THR A 79 -13.69 -28.41 -11.19
N LYS A 80 -14.10 -27.74 -10.11
CA LYS A 80 -15.43 -27.78 -9.54
C LYS A 80 -15.89 -26.35 -9.32
N HIS A 81 -16.97 -25.95 -9.97
CA HIS A 81 -17.72 -24.75 -9.58
C HIS A 81 -18.24 -24.93 -8.16
N LEU A 82 -18.05 -23.93 -7.31
CA LEU A 82 -18.41 -24.06 -5.90
C LEU A 82 -19.88 -23.79 -5.65
N CYS A 83 -20.45 -22.80 -6.29
CA CYS A 83 -21.87 -22.46 -6.18
C CYS A 83 -22.73 -23.20 -7.21
N ALA A 84 -23.99 -23.40 -6.89
CA ALA A 84 -24.96 -23.90 -7.83
C ALA A 84 -25.25 -22.82 -8.88
N THR A 85 -25.36 -23.22 -10.16
CA THR A 85 -25.73 -22.32 -11.25
C THR A 85 -27.07 -21.65 -10.96
N ALA A 86 -27.16 -20.34 -11.23
CA ALA A 86 -28.38 -19.55 -11.05
C ALA A 86 -29.53 -20.14 -11.90
N ALA A 87 -30.58 -20.60 -11.25
CA ALA A 87 -31.64 -21.36 -11.91
C ALA A 87 -32.71 -20.49 -12.60
N LYS A 88 -32.72 -19.18 -12.32
CA LYS A 88 -33.79 -18.25 -12.81
C LYS A 88 -33.37 -16.78 -12.64
N PRO A 89 -33.96 -15.86 -13.40
CA PRO A 89 -33.74 -14.43 -13.23
C PRO A 89 -33.97 -13.96 -11.79
N GLY A 90 -33.14 -12.98 -11.31
CA GLY A 90 -33.19 -12.48 -9.95
C GLY A 90 -32.42 -13.37 -8.93
N HIS A 91 -31.73 -14.38 -9.43
CA HIS A 91 -30.81 -15.24 -8.65
C HIS A 91 -29.47 -15.22 -9.34
N VAL A 92 -28.43 -15.23 -8.52
CA VAL A 92 -27.04 -15.22 -8.97
C VAL A 92 -26.28 -16.46 -8.53
N SER A 93 -25.11 -16.65 -9.09
CA SER A 93 -24.14 -17.69 -8.71
C SER A 93 -22.81 -17.05 -8.42
N CYS A 94 -22.04 -17.59 -7.50
CA CYS A 94 -20.63 -17.25 -7.39
C CYS A 94 -19.82 -17.87 -8.53
N PHE A 95 -18.64 -17.31 -8.82
CA PHE A 95 -17.81 -17.73 -9.93
C PHE A 95 -16.53 -18.48 -9.50
N ALA A 96 -16.36 -18.80 -8.20
CA ALA A 96 -15.19 -19.57 -7.75
C ALA A 96 -15.18 -20.97 -8.35
N GLN A 97 -14.02 -21.30 -8.91
CA GLN A 97 -13.69 -22.62 -9.44
C GLN A 97 -12.51 -23.20 -8.70
N ARG A 98 -12.69 -24.35 -8.05
CA ARG A 98 -11.62 -25.05 -7.34
C ARG A 98 -11.09 -26.22 -8.17
N ARG A 99 -9.75 -26.31 -8.28
CA ARG A 99 -9.08 -27.46 -8.90
C ARG A 99 -9.29 -28.74 -8.11
N THR A 100 -9.60 -29.84 -8.81
CA THR A 100 -9.85 -31.13 -8.20
C THR A 100 -8.73 -32.16 -8.41
N ASP A 101 -7.81 -31.88 -9.30
CA ASP A 101 -6.59 -32.70 -9.55
C ASP A 101 -5.45 -32.40 -8.56
N ILE A 102 -5.52 -31.29 -7.86
CA ILE A 102 -4.58 -30.90 -6.80
C ILE A 102 -5.13 -31.36 -5.46
N LYS A 103 -4.35 -32.18 -4.75
CA LYS A 103 -4.75 -32.66 -3.42
C LYS A 103 -4.79 -31.51 -2.42
N GLN A 104 -5.93 -31.29 -1.82
CA GLN A 104 -6.09 -30.34 -0.72
C GLN A 104 -5.32 -30.79 0.52
N GLN A 105 -4.75 -29.82 1.27
CA GLN A 105 -3.94 -30.11 2.45
C GLN A 105 -4.22 -29.11 3.57
N LEU A 106 -4.43 -29.60 4.78
CA LEU A 106 -4.46 -28.76 5.97
C LEU A 106 -3.08 -28.11 6.20
N ALA A 107 -3.04 -26.90 6.74
CA ALA A 107 -1.80 -26.15 6.97
C ALA A 107 -0.78 -26.94 7.80
N ALA A 108 -1.22 -27.71 8.81
CA ALA A 108 -0.36 -28.56 9.63
C ALA A 108 0.30 -29.73 8.86
N ALA A 109 -0.20 -30.06 7.67
CA ALA A 109 0.33 -31.15 6.82
C ALA A 109 1.21 -30.64 5.68
N LEU A 110 1.38 -29.33 5.51
CA LEU A 110 2.22 -28.75 4.47
C LEU A 110 3.71 -29.01 4.74
N ALA A 111 4.33 -29.72 3.81
CA ALA A 111 5.79 -29.93 3.79
C ALA A 111 6.52 -28.86 2.95
N ALA A 112 5.78 -28.08 2.15
CA ALA A 112 6.26 -27.03 1.26
C ALA A 112 5.24 -25.90 1.18
N ALA A 113 5.56 -24.80 0.45
CA ALA A 113 4.60 -23.73 0.18
C ALA A 113 3.35 -24.26 -0.56
N PRO A 114 2.16 -23.67 -0.33
CA PRO A 114 0.94 -24.05 -1.04
C PRO A 114 1.10 -23.93 -2.56
N SER A 115 0.41 -24.79 -3.30
CA SER A 115 0.24 -24.64 -4.76
C SER A 115 -0.65 -23.44 -5.07
N GLY A 116 -0.45 -22.81 -6.23
CA GLY A 116 -1.14 -21.60 -6.67
C GLY A 116 -0.30 -20.33 -6.47
N LEU A 117 -0.76 -19.22 -7.04
CA LEU A 117 -0.09 -17.93 -6.93
C LEU A 117 -0.20 -17.39 -5.49
N SER A 118 0.91 -16.93 -4.98
CA SER A 118 1.05 -16.35 -3.64
C SER A 118 0.87 -14.83 -3.63
N PRO A 119 0.71 -14.18 -2.47
CA PRO A 119 0.73 -12.72 -2.36
C PRO A 119 1.93 -12.07 -3.04
N THR A 120 3.12 -12.64 -2.87
CA THR A 120 4.37 -12.15 -3.49
C THR A 120 4.33 -12.25 -5.02
N ASN A 121 3.73 -13.31 -5.55
CA ASN A 121 3.55 -13.48 -7.00
C ASN A 121 2.61 -12.42 -7.58
N LEU A 122 1.46 -12.17 -6.94
CA LEU A 122 0.51 -11.14 -7.37
C LEU A 122 1.12 -9.73 -7.33
N HIS A 123 1.85 -9.40 -6.25
CA HIS A 123 2.56 -8.12 -6.17
C HIS A 123 3.62 -7.98 -7.27
N SER A 124 4.37 -9.05 -7.57
CA SER A 124 5.34 -9.05 -8.66
C SER A 124 4.68 -8.94 -10.03
N ALA A 125 3.60 -9.69 -10.27
CA ALA A 125 2.92 -9.72 -11.57
C ALA A 125 2.29 -8.37 -11.93
N TYR A 126 1.70 -7.70 -10.95
CA TYR A 126 0.97 -6.45 -11.12
C TYR A 126 1.74 -5.21 -10.68
N ASN A 127 3.05 -5.35 -10.40
CA ASN A 127 3.93 -4.25 -9.99
C ASN A 127 3.35 -3.45 -8.80
N LEU A 128 2.78 -4.16 -7.81
CA LEU A 128 2.09 -3.52 -6.69
C LEU A 128 3.08 -3.08 -5.60
N PRO A 129 2.83 -1.95 -4.92
CA PRO A 129 3.66 -1.50 -3.82
C PRO A 129 3.53 -2.47 -2.63
N SER A 130 4.63 -2.75 -1.96
CA SER A 130 4.63 -3.56 -0.72
C SER A 130 4.06 -2.82 0.51
N THR A 131 3.75 -1.54 0.35
CA THR A 131 3.18 -0.65 1.38
C THR A 131 1.95 0.04 0.82
N GLY A 132 1.09 0.56 1.68
CA GLY A 132 -0.17 1.20 1.33
C GLY A 132 -1.36 0.56 2.02
N GLY A 133 -2.55 1.07 1.82
CA GLY A 133 -3.83 0.55 2.32
C GLY A 133 -4.08 0.66 3.82
N SER A 134 -3.10 1.12 4.63
CA SER A 134 -3.28 1.22 6.08
C SER A 134 -4.43 2.14 6.47
N GLY A 135 -5.36 1.60 7.26
CA GLY A 135 -6.56 2.34 7.70
C GLY A 135 -7.70 2.35 6.69
N LEU A 136 -7.49 1.84 5.48
CA LEU A 136 -8.55 1.65 4.48
C LEU A 136 -9.24 0.30 4.71
N THR A 137 -10.51 0.23 4.31
CA THR A 137 -11.34 -0.97 4.47
C THR A 137 -11.86 -1.41 3.11
N VAL A 138 -11.62 -2.68 2.79
CA VAL A 138 -12.24 -3.38 1.65
C VAL A 138 -13.36 -4.24 2.19
N ALA A 139 -14.55 -4.12 1.66
CA ALA A 139 -15.65 -5.04 1.91
C ALA A 139 -15.69 -6.11 0.82
N VAL A 140 -16.08 -7.30 1.24
CA VAL A 140 -16.42 -8.44 0.37
C VAL A 140 -17.89 -8.73 0.61
N VAL A 141 -18.67 -8.85 -0.44
CA VAL A 141 -20.12 -9.10 -0.37
C VAL A 141 -20.45 -10.43 -1.03
N ASP A 142 -20.87 -11.38 -0.21
CA ASP A 142 -21.22 -12.75 -0.60
C ASP A 142 -22.54 -13.19 0.01
N ALA A 143 -23.02 -14.36 -0.40
CA ALA A 143 -24.26 -14.92 0.13
C ALA A 143 -23.99 -16.06 1.13
N TYR A 144 -24.88 -16.19 2.11
CA TYR A 144 -24.83 -17.19 3.17
C TYR A 144 -23.68 -16.92 4.16
N ASN A 145 -23.20 -17.93 4.91
CA ASN A 145 -22.19 -17.75 5.96
C ASN A 145 -21.08 -18.80 5.87
N ASP A 146 -19.84 -18.33 5.97
CA ASP A 146 -18.69 -19.16 6.29
C ASP A 146 -18.37 -19.11 7.79
N PRO A 147 -18.66 -20.17 8.57
CA PRO A 147 -18.33 -20.19 9.98
C PRO A 147 -16.83 -20.25 10.28
N ASN A 148 -15.98 -20.52 9.29
CA ASN A 148 -14.54 -20.67 9.43
C ASN A 148 -13.75 -19.48 8.89
N ALA A 149 -14.38 -18.48 8.24
CA ALA A 149 -13.74 -17.36 7.57
C ALA A 149 -12.60 -16.71 8.37
N ALA A 150 -12.84 -16.38 9.65
CA ALA A 150 -11.82 -15.74 10.51
C ALA A 150 -10.62 -16.64 10.81
N SER A 151 -10.84 -17.96 10.99
CA SER A 151 -9.78 -18.93 11.30
C SER A 151 -8.94 -19.27 10.06
N ASP A 152 -9.59 -19.33 8.92
CA ASP A 152 -8.98 -19.68 7.64
C ASP A 152 -8.15 -18.50 7.12
N LEU A 153 -8.65 -17.26 7.19
CA LEU A 153 -7.87 -16.06 6.96
C LEU A 153 -6.62 -15.95 7.86
N ALA A 154 -6.75 -16.30 9.15
CA ALA A 154 -5.61 -16.31 10.06
C ALA A 154 -4.55 -17.32 9.63
N THR A 155 -4.97 -18.48 9.15
CA THR A 155 -4.09 -19.54 8.62
C THR A 155 -3.41 -19.09 7.32
N TYR A 156 -4.17 -18.52 6.38
CA TYR A 156 -3.64 -17.95 5.14
C TYR A 156 -2.53 -16.96 5.44
N ARG A 157 -2.84 -15.94 6.25
CA ARG A 157 -1.91 -14.86 6.56
C ARG A 157 -0.66 -15.34 7.28
N SER A 158 -0.80 -16.27 8.25
CA SER A 158 0.35 -16.80 8.97
C SER A 158 1.29 -17.59 8.05
N THR A 159 0.74 -18.37 7.11
CA THR A 159 1.51 -19.16 6.15
C THR A 159 2.37 -18.26 5.25
N TYR A 160 1.83 -17.14 4.81
CA TYR A 160 2.58 -16.18 4.00
C TYR A 160 3.37 -15.15 4.82
N GLY A 161 3.38 -15.23 6.16
CA GLY A 161 4.12 -14.32 7.04
C GLY A 161 3.52 -12.93 7.13
N LEU A 162 2.30 -12.75 6.65
CA LEU A 162 1.55 -11.51 6.79
C LEU A 162 1.16 -11.30 8.25
N SER A 163 0.99 -10.04 8.65
CA SER A 163 0.54 -9.70 10.00
C SER A 163 -0.87 -10.20 10.26
N ALA A 164 -1.20 -10.53 11.51
CA ALA A 164 -2.54 -10.98 11.87
C ALA A 164 -3.62 -9.93 11.51
N CYS A 165 -4.71 -10.41 10.91
CA CYS A 165 -5.92 -9.65 10.63
C CYS A 165 -7.09 -10.39 11.26
N THR A 166 -7.55 -9.94 12.42
CA THR A 166 -8.51 -10.66 13.26
C THR A 166 -9.62 -9.74 13.74
N VAL A 167 -10.73 -10.33 14.18
CA VAL A 167 -11.82 -9.59 14.85
C VAL A 167 -11.28 -8.87 16.10
N ALA A 168 -10.40 -9.52 16.86
CA ALA A 168 -9.87 -8.96 18.11
C ALA A 168 -9.01 -7.69 17.90
N ASN A 169 -8.29 -7.58 16.79
CA ASN A 169 -7.48 -6.40 16.48
C ASN A 169 -8.21 -5.36 15.60
N GLY A 170 -9.48 -5.63 15.22
CA GLY A 170 -10.31 -4.75 14.42
C GLY A 170 -9.97 -4.72 12.92
N CYS A 171 -9.11 -5.63 12.46
CA CYS A 171 -8.74 -5.73 11.05
C CYS A 171 -9.75 -6.53 10.23
N PHE A 172 -10.34 -7.57 10.79
CA PHE A 172 -11.37 -8.39 10.15
C PHE A 172 -12.71 -8.23 10.88
N LYS A 173 -13.79 -8.16 10.11
CA LYS A 173 -15.16 -8.09 10.62
C LYS A 173 -16.06 -8.93 9.72
N GLN A 174 -16.93 -9.75 10.29
CA GLN A 174 -17.95 -10.56 9.59
C GLN A 174 -19.33 -10.13 10.09
N VAL A 175 -20.22 -9.83 9.16
CA VAL A 175 -21.57 -9.31 9.47
C VAL A 175 -22.59 -9.81 8.46
N SER A 176 -23.86 -9.88 8.88
CA SER A 176 -24.97 -10.08 7.96
C SER A 176 -25.25 -8.84 7.10
N GLN A 177 -26.12 -8.96 6.10
CA GLN A 177 -26.64 -7.85 5.28
C GLN A 177 -27.35 -6.73 6.07
N THR A 178 -27.50 -6.89 7.37
CA THR A 178 -28.06 -5.87 8.29
C THR A 178 -27.05 -5.42 9.36
N GLY A 179 -25.76 -5.70 9.17
CA GLY A 179 -24.67 -5.28 10.06
C GLY A 179 -24.55 -6.07 11.36
N SER A 180 -25.33 -7.15 11.54
CA SER A 180 -25.28 -7.98 12.75
C SER A 180 -24.03 -8.89 12.73
N THR A 181 -23.28 -8.91 13.83
CA THR A 181 -22.16 -9.84 14.07
C THR A 181 -22.59 -11.13 14.79
N THR A 182 -23.83 -11.26 15.18
CA THR A 182 -24.33 -12.37 15.99
C THR A 182 -25.52 -13.09 15.38
N SER A 183 -26.18 -12.47 14.39
CA SER A 183 -27.26 -13.06 13.61
C SER A 183 -26.83 -13.10 12.15
N LEU A 184 -25.96 -14.07 11.84
CA LEU A 184 -25.44 -14.35 10.52
C LEU A 184 -26.41 -15.24 9.74
N PRO A 185 -26.33 -15.29 8.40
CA PRO A 185 -27.14 -16.18 7.56
C PRO A 185 -26.88 -17.66 7.86
N SER A 186 -27.62 -18.55 7.18
CA SER A 186 -27.35 -19.98 7.20
C SER A 186 -26.03 -20.29 6.49
N ASN A 187 -25.29 -21.28 6.99
CA ASN A 187 -24.03 -21.70 6.36
C ASN A 187 -24.30 -22.37 5.00
N ASP A 188 -23.43 -22.07 4.02
CA ASP A 188 -23.38 -22.77 2.75
C ASP A 188 -21.93 -23.11 2.37
N SER A 189 -21.66 -24.36 2.03
CA SER A 189 -20.27 -24.81 1.76
C SER A 189 -19.73 -24.42 0.39
N GLY A 190 -20.57 -24.03 -0.54
CA GLY A 190 -20.15 -23.50 -1.83
C GLY A 190 -19.73 -22.04 -1.69
N TRP A 191 -20.60 -21.25 -1.10
CA TRP A 191 -20.34 -19.84 -0.83
C TRP A 191 -19.22 -19.63 0.19
N ALA A 192 -19.03 -20.48 1.17
CA ALA A 192 -17.86 -20.41 2.07
C ALA A 192 -16.53 -20.51 1.31
N GLY A 193 -16.48 -21.33 0.25
CA GLY A 193 -15.29 -21.38 -0.61
C GLY A 193 -15.09 -20.09 -1.43
N GLU A 194 -16.18 -19.42 -1.83
CA GLU A 194 -16.14 -18.09 -2.45
C GLU A 194 -15.60 -17.05 -1.46
N GLU A 195 -16.21 -16.96 -0.28
CA GLU A 195 -15.79 -16.03 0.78
C GLU A 195 -14.33 -16.20 1.15
N ALA A 196 -13.84 -17.46 1.26
CA ALA A 196 -12.44 -17.74 1.54
C ALA A 196 -11.52 -17.22 0.41
N LEU A 197 -11.89 -17.42 -0.86
CA LEU A 197 -11.17 -16.88 -2.02
C LEU A 197 -11.09 -15.36 -1.95
N ASP A 198 -12.21 -14.70 -1.75
CA ASP A 198 -12.32 -13.24 -1.79
C ASP A 198 -11.51 -12.57 -0.68
N ILE A 199 -11.68 -13.01 0.58
CA ILE A 199 -10.93 -12.43 1.70
C ILE A 199 -9.43 -12.73 1.62
N ASP A 200 -9.04 -13.89 1.08
CA ASP A 200 -7.64 -14.25 0.87
C ASP A 200 -7.01 -13.36 -0.23
N MET A 201 -7.72 -13.07 -1.32
CA MET A 201 -7.20 -12.21 -2.40
C MET A 201 -7.11 -10.74 -1.97
N VAL A 202 -8.11 -10.20 -1.25
CA VAL A 202 -7.99 -8.88 -0.62
C VAL A 202 -6.78 -8.83 0.32
N SER A 203 -6.60 -9.88 1.14
CA SER A 203 -5.48 -10.01 2.06
C SER A 203 -4.13 -10.12 1.34
N ALA A 204 -4.08 -10.81 0.19
CA ALA A 204 -2.89 -10.96 -0.62
C ALA A 204 -2.42 -9.63 -1.22
N VAL A 205 -3.35 -8.87 -1.80
CA VAL A 205 -3.06 -7.63 -2.54
C VAL A 205 -2.93 -6.43 -1.62
N CYS A 206 -3.83 -6.28 -0.63
CA CYS A 206 -3.80 -5.18 0.32
C CYS A 206 -3.64 -5.67 1.77
N PRO A 207 -2.48 -6.23 2.16
CA PRO A 207 -2.32 -6.85 3.48
C PRO A 207 -2.40 -5.86 4.66
N ASN A 208 -2.33 -4.56 4.41
CA ASN A 208 -2.52 -3.52 5.43
C ASN A 208 -3.97 -3.02 5.51
N CYS A 209 -4.83 -3.38 4.56
CA CYS A 209 -6.25 -3.05 4.60
C CYS A 209 -6.97 -3.78 5.74
N ASN A 210 -8.05 -3.19 6.22
CA ASN A 210 -9.06 -3.91 6.99
C ASN A 210 -10.02 -4.61 6.02
N ILE A 211 -10.62 -5.70 6.47
CA ILE A 211 -11.55 -6.50 5.66
C ILE A 211 -12.88 -6.60 6.40
N ILE A 212 -13.97 -6.33 5.69
CA ILE A 212 -15.33 -6.61 6.17
C ILE A 212 -15.95 -7.64 5.22
N LEU A 213 -16.33 -8.80 5.73
CA LEU A 213 -17.17 -9.76 5.04
C LEU A 213 -18.62 -9.45 5.37
N VAL A 214 -19.44 -9.16 4.34
CA VAL A 214 -20.86 -8.87 4.48
C VAL A 214 -21.65 -9.97 3.80
N GLU A 215 -22.36 -10.74 4.61
CA GLU A 215 -23.06 -11.96 4.22
C GLU A 215 -24.54 -11.71 3.97
N ALA A 216 -25.00 -11.91 2.73
CA ALA A 216 -26.39 -11.83 2.34
C ALA A 216 -27.17 -13.09 2.78
N ASN A 217 -28.45 -12.95 3.06
CA ASN A 217 -29.29 -14.08 3.50
C ASN A 217 -29.46 -15.16 2.43
N SER A 218 -29.38 -14.78 1.16
CA SER A 218 -29.53 -15.70 0.02
C SER A 218 -28.85 -15.12 -1.24
N ALA A 219 -28.60 -15.99 -2.22
CA ALA A 219 -28.05 -15.63 -3.52
C ALA A 219 -29.10 -15.03 -4.46
N THR A 220 -29.74 -13.96 -4.03
CA THR A 220 -30.68 -13.15 -4.84
C THR A 220 -30.15 -11.74 -5.00
N ASP A 221 -30.45 -11.09 -6.15
CA ASP A 221 -30.06 -9.71 -6.41
C ASP A 221 -30.49 -8.77 -5.27
N SER A 222 -31.66 -8.98 -4.68
CA SER A 222 -32.16 -8.15 -3.60
C SER A 222 -31.44 -8.32 -2.26
N ASP A 223 -31.05 -9.54 -1.89
CA ASP A 223 -30.32 -9.79 -0.65
C ASP A 223 -28.87 -9.33 -0.76
N LEU A 224 -28.20 -9.64 -1.87
CA LEU A 224 -26.84 -9.22 -2.16
C LEU A 224 -26.74 -7.70 -2.36
N GLY A 225 -27.71 -7.08 -3.07
CA GLY A 225 -27.78 -5.62 -3.17
C GLY A 225 -28.04 -4.93 -1.82
N THR A 226 -28.77 -5.59 -0.91
CA THR A 226 -28.91 -5.11 0.48
C THR A 226 -27.58 -5.19 1.23
N ALA A 227 -26.82 -6.27 1.03
CA ALA A 227 -25.47 -6.43 1.62
C ALA A 227 -24.48 -5.42 1.05
N GLU A 228 -24.55 -5.09 -0.26
CA GLU A 228 -23.77 -4.01 -0.90
C GLU A 228 -24.03 -2.66 -0.21
N ASN A 229 -25.30 -2.31 -0.02
CA ASN A 229 -25.68 -1.09 0.70
C ASN A 229 -25.17 -1.07 2.15
N GLU A 230 -25.20 -2.21 2.85
CA GLU A 230 -24.64 -2.32 4.21
C GLU A 230 -23.12 -2.17 4.22
N ALA A 231 -22.40 -2.75 3.25
CA ALA A 231 -20.97 -2.56 3.11
C ALA A 231 -20.59 -1.07 3.03
N VAL A 232 -21.32 -0.31 2.23
CA VAL A 232 -21.15 1.14 2.10
C VAL A 232 -21.55 1.88 3.37
N ALA A 233 -22.65 1.49 4.03
CA ALA A 233 -23.12 2.08 5.29
C ALA A 233 -22.11 1.86 6.43
N LEU A 234 -21.37 0.74 6.43
CA LEU A 234 -20.29 0.45 7.35
C LEU A 234 -19.01 1.25 7.04
N GLY A 235 -19.01 2.05 5.98
CA GLY A 235 -17.93 2.98 5.62
C GLY A 235 -16.90 2.42 4.66
N ALA A 236 -17.12 1.25 4.04
CA ALA A 236 -16.25 0.74 3.00
C ALA A 236 -16.17 1.72 1.82
N LYS A 237 -14.98 1.90 1.28
CA LYS A 237 -14.72 2.70 0.09
C LYS A 237 -14.32 1.84 -1.11
N PHE A 238 -14.18 0.56 -0.87
CA PHE A 238 -13.84 -0.47 -1.85
C PHE A 238 -14.71 -1.68 -1.53
N VAL A 239 -15.45 -2.18 -2.51
CA VAL A 239 -16.32 -3.34 -2.34
C VAL A 239 -16.05 -4.32 -3.48
N SER A 240 -15.90 -5.60 -3.17
CA SER A 240 -15.75 -6.71 -4.12
C SER A 240 -17.00 -7.55 -4.16
N ASN A 241 -17.45 -7.88 -5.36
CA ASN A 241 -18.58 -8.73 -5.65
C ASN A 241 -18.14 -9.81 -6.64
N SER A 242 -18.12 -11.06 -6.20
CA SER A 242 -17.65 -12.21 -6.98
C SER A 242 -18.81 -13.10 -7.43
N TRP A 243 -19.87 -12.47 -7.88
CA TRP A 243 -21.11 -13.15 -8.28
C TRP A 243 -21.81 -12.41 -9.40
N GLY A 244 -22.66 -13.13 -10.12
CA GLY A 244 -23.48 -12.57 -11.18
C GLY A 244 -24.47 -13.57 -11.74
N GLY A 245 -25.19 -13.12 -12.75
CA GLY A 245 -26.19 -13.91 -13.45
C GLY A 245 -26.70 -13.25 -14.70
N SER A 246 -27.72 -13.84 -15.32
CA SER A 246 -28.28 -13.35 -16.56
C SER A 246 -28.87 -11.97 -16.40
N GLU A 247 -28.64 -11.10 -17.36
CA GLU A 247 -29.26 -9.78 -17.44
C GLU A 247 -30.80 -9.85 -17.46
N SER A 248 -31.44 -8.83 -16.90
CA SER A 248 -32.89 -8.67 -16.89
C SER A 248 -33.29 -7.20 -17.02
N SER A 249 -34.55 -6.96 -17.41
CA SER A 249 -35.08 -5.59 -17.55
C SER A 249 -35.21 -4.83 -16.22
N SER A 250 -35.11 -5.49 -15.06
CA SER A 250 -35.15 -4.86 -13.73
C SER A 250 -33.83 -4.23 -13.34
N GLN A 251 -32.69 -4.69 -13.92
CA GLN A 251 -31.35 -4.32 -13.52
C GLN A 251 -31.08 -2.81 -13.51
N THR A 252 -31.65 -2.03 -14.44
CA THR A 252 -31.49 -0.56 -14.46
C THR A 252 -32.09 0.15 -13.23
N SER A 253 -33.08 -0.46 -12.57
CA SER A 253 -33.61 0.03 -11.30
C SER A 253 -32.80 -0.46 -10.11
N GLU A 254 -32.24 -1.67 -10.19
CA GLU A 254 -31.32 -2.28 -9.21
C GLU A 254 -30.01 -1.53 -9.16
N ASP A 255 -29.47 -1.13 -10.29
CA ASP A 255 -28.31 -0.23 -10.39
C ASP A 255 -28.43 0.99 -9.48
N THR A 256 -29.57 1.67 -9.57
CA THR A 256 -29.82 2.88 -8.78
C THR A 256 -30.02 2.57 -7.30
N SER A 257 -30.55 1.39 -6.99
CA SER A 257 -30.89 0.97 -5.63
C SER A 257 -29.68 0.43 -4.87
N TYR A 258 -28.73 -0.22 -5.57
CA TYR A 258 -27.69 -1.01 -4.94
C TYR A 258 -26.25 -0.58 -5.29
N PHE A 259 -26.01 -0.08 -6.51
CA PHE A 259 -24.64 0.17 -6.99
C PHE A 259 -24.30 1.66 -7.18
N LYS A 260 -25.28 2.55 -7.09
CA LYS A 260 -25.06 3.99 -7.30
C LYS A 260 -24.47 4.66 -6.05
N HIS A 261 -23.21 4.35 -5.73
CA HIS A 261 -22.49 4.89 -4.57
C HIS A 261 -21.29 5.75 -5.03
N PRO A 262 -21.48 7.07 -5.22
CA PRO A 262 -20.35 7.93 -5.57
C PRO A 262 -19.29 7.94 -4.46
N GLY A 263 -18.03 7.88 -4.83
CA GLY A 263 -16.91 7.81 -3.90
C GLY A 263 -16.65 6.42 -3.33
N VAL A 264 -17.23 5.37 -3.94
CA VAL A 264 -16.96 3.97 -3.61
C VAL A 264 -16.52 3.25 -4.88
N ALA A 265 -15.40 2.53 -4.82
CA ALA A 265 -14.96 1.64 -5.88
C ALA A 265 -15.63 0.27 -5.66
N ILE A 266 -16.53 -0.09 -6.56
CA ILE A 266 -17.25 -1.37 -6.55
C ILE A 266 -16.70 -2.20 -7.70
N THR A 267 -16.11 -3.35 -7.43
CA THR A 267 -15.66 -4.31 -8.43
C THR A 267 -16.63 -5.47 -8.53
N VAL A 268 -16.83 -5.95 -9.73
CA VAL A 268 -17.74 -7.07 -10.01
C VAL A 268 -17.09 -8.00 -11.02
N SER A 269 -17.11 -9.29 -10.74
CA SER A 269 -16.64 -10.33 -11.67
C SER A 269 -17.48 -10.36 -12.95
N ALA A 270 -16.80 -10.41 -14.11
CA ALA A 270 -17.47 -10.38 -15.41
C ALA A 270 -18.16 -11.71 -15.80
N GLY A 271 -17.97 -12.77 -15.00
CA GLY A 271 -18.51 -14.10 -15.28
C GLY A 271 -17.50 -15.09 -15.81
N ASP A 272 -17.92 -16.38 -15.83
CA ASP A 272 -17.04 -17.52 -16.13
C ASP A 272 -17.54 -18.35 -17.33
N SER A 273 -18.52 -17.86 -18.07
CA SER A 273 -19.27 -18.62 -19.10
C SER A 273 -18.89 -18.21 -20.54
N ASP A 274 -17.66 -17.73 -20.76
CA ASP A 274 -17.19 -17.16 -22.02
C ASP A 274 -17.95 -15.88 -22.44
N TYR A 275 -17.97 -15.60 -23.75
CA TYR A 275 -18.63 -14.43 -24.32
C TYR A 275 -20.12 -14.41 -24.00
N GLY A 276 -20.56 -13.45 -23.20
CA GLY A 276 -21.90 -13.18 -22.74
C GLY A 276 -21.86 -12.16 -21.60
N ALA A 277 -22.73 -11.15 -21.67
CA ALA A 277 -22.81 -10.11 -20.65
C ALA A 277 -23.61 -10.61 -19.44
N GLU A 278 -23.10 -10.35 -18.23
CA GLU A 278 -23.73 -10.74 -16.97
C GLU A 278 -23.98 -9.53 -16.05
N TYR A 279 -25.02 -9.60 -15.22
CA TYR A 279 -25.34 -8.59 -14.22
C TYR A 279 -24.89 -9.07 -12.83
N PRO A 280 -24.27 -8.22 -11.98
CA PRO A 280 -24.19 -6.76 -12.05
C PRO A 280 -22.93 -6.18 -12.73
N ALA A 281 -22.10 -6.98 -13.41
CA ALA A 281 -20.92 -6.47 -14.11
C ALA A 281 -21.26 -5.44 -15.22
N THR A 282 -22.45 -5.55 -15.83
CA THR A 282 -22.96 -4.57 -16.79
C THR A 282 -23.45 -3.26 -16.19
N SER A 283 -23.50 -3.11 -14.88
CA SER A 283 -23.86 -1.85 -14.25
C SER A 283 -22.90 -0.73 -14.62
N GLN A 284 -23.43 0.45 -14.95
CA GLN A 284 -22.61 1.63 -15.26
C GLN A 284 -21.87 2.22 -14.04
N TYR A 285 -22.16 1.75 -12.84
CA TYR A 285 -21.61 2.27 -11.58
C TYR A 285 -20.48 1.43 -11.02
N VAL A 286 -20.22 0.25 -11.59
CA VAL A 286 -19.21 -0.70 -11.12
C VAL A 286 -18.07 -0.83 -12.11
N THR A 287 -16.94 -1.33 -11.62
CA THR A 287 -15.82 -1.79 -12.43
C THR A 287 -16.01 -3.27 -12.74
N ALA A 288 -16.31 -3.61 -13.96
CA ALA A 288 -16.39 -4.98 -14.44
C ALA A 288 -14.99 -5.57 -14.58
N VAL A 289 -14.74 -6.71 -13.96
CA VAL A 289 -13.41 -7.33 -13.89
C VAL A 289 -13.39 -8.66 -14.64
N GLY A 290 -12.69 -8.66 -15.77
CA GLY A 290 -12.46 -9.86 -16.58
C GLY A 290 -11.36 -10.74 -16.03
N GLY A 291 -11.12 -11.86 -16.70
CA GLY A 291 -10.20 -12.91 -16.28
C GLY A 291 -9.06 -13.16 -17.27
N THR A 292 -7.84 -13.31 -16.73
CA THR A 292 -6.66 -13.67 -17.52
C THR A 292 -6.03 -14.99 -17.08
N ALA A 293 -5.25 -15.58 -17.97
CA ALA A 293 -4.33 -16.66 -17.67
C ALA A 293 -2.93 -16.07 -17.48
N LEU A 294 -2.45 -16.02 -16.24
CA LEU A 294 -1.19 -15.39 -15.82
C LEU A 294 -0.06 -16.43 -15.75
N SER A 295 1.05 -16.21 -16.45
CA SER A 295 2.21 -17.10 -16.46
C SER A 295 3.52 -16.34 -16.30
N THR A 296 4.55 -17.02 -15.78
CA THR A 296 5.91 -16.48 -15.75
C THR A 296 6.50 -16.41 -17.16
N SER A 297 7.31 -15.38 -17.39
CA SER A 297 7.96 -15.13 -18.69
C SER A 297 9.40 -14.68 -18.48
N SER A 298 10.24 -14.89 -19.50
CA SER A 298 11.62 -14.36 -19.55
C SER A 298 11.70 -12.89 -19.97
N GLY A 299 10.57 -12.25 -20.27
CA GLY A 299 10.52 -10.82 -20.61
C GLY A 299 10.82 -9.92 -19.41
N THR A 300 10.97 -8.62 -19.66
CA THR A 300 11.31 -7.61 -18.62
C THR A 300 10.30 -7.52 -17.49
N ARG A 301 9.02 -7.75 -17.75
CA ARG A 301 7.97 -7.85 -16.73
C ARG A 301 8.14 -9.09 -15.85
N GLY A 302 8.76 -10.15 -16.34
CA GLY A 302 8.82 -11.46 -15.68
C GLY A 302 7.51 -12.26 -15.76
N TRP A 303 6.45 -11.70 -16.30
CA TRP A 303 5.11 -12.27 -16.42
C TRP A 303 4.50 -11.99 -17.80
N THR A 304 3.56 -12.83 -18.20
CA THR A 304 2.74 -12.66 -19.40
C THR A 304 1.32 -13.08 -19.13
N GLU A 305 0.37 -12.48 -19.83
CA GLU A 305 -1.06 -12.78 -19.73
C GLU A 305 -1.69 -12.97 -21.09
N SER A 306 -2.73 -13.78 -21.12
CA SER A 306 -3.67 -13.91 -22.22
C SER A 306 -5.09 -13.94 -21.66
N VAL A 307 -6.10 -13.74 -22.49
CA VAL A 307 -7.50 -14.01 -22.12
C VAL A 307 -7.61 -15.41 -21.54
N TRP A 308 -8.36 -15.56 -20.45
CA TRP A 308 -8.72 -16.87 -19.92
C TRP A 308 -9.86 -17.48 -20.74
N GLU A 309 -9.59 -18.61 -21.39
CA GLU A 309 -10.53 -19.52 -22.00
C GLU A 309 -9.94 -20.93 -21.94
N THR A 310 -10.70 -21.89 -21.44
CA THR A 310 -10.29 -23.31 -21.36
C THR A 310 -11.20 -24.20 -22.19
N SER A 311 -12.40 -23.75 -22.50
CA SER A 311 -13.35 -24.42 -23.39
C SER A 311 -14.42 -23.43 -23.86
N SER A 312 -15.24 -23.77 -24.82
CA SER A 312 -16.36 -22.94 -25.32
C SER A 312 -17.50 -22.66 -24.32
N SER A 313 -17.29 -22.93 -23.04
CA SER A 313 -18.24 -22.71 -21.97
C SER A 313 -17.55 -22.46 -20.63
N GLU A 314 -16.27 -22.17 -20.65
CA GLU A 314 -15.45 -21.94 -19.46
C GLU A 314 -14.31 -20.98 -19.81
N GLY A 315 -14.50 -19.72 -19.48
CA GLY A 315 -13.61 -18.60 -19.72
C GLY A 315 -14.22 -17.31 -19.22
N THR A 316 -13.44 -16.24 -19.24
CA THR A 316 -13.91 -14.93 -18.74
C THR A 316 -15.15 -14.42 -19.44
N GLY A 317 -16.06 -13.78 -18.70
CA GLY A 317 -17.19 -13.04 -19.28
C GLY A 317 -16.74 -11.82 -20.07
N SER A 318 -17.54 -11.44 -21.05
CA SER A 318 -17.48 -10.15 -21.76
C SER A 318 -18.76 -9.97 -22.58
N GLY A 319 -19.15 -8.74 -22.86
CA GLY A 319 -20.30 -8.54 -23.74
C GLY A 319 -20.90 -7.13 -23.66
N CYS A 320 -21.73 -6.85 -24.68
CA CYS A 320 -22.49 -5.63 -24.73
C CYS A 320 -23.83 -5.84 -24.02
N SER A 321 -24.11 -5.11 -22.95
CA SER A 321 -25.36 -5.18 -22.20
C SER A 321 -26.59 -5.02 -23.10
N ALA A 322 -27.63 -5.77 -22.80
CA ALA A 322 -28.93 -5.58 -23.46
C ALA A 322 -29.73 -4.40 -22.85
N TYR A 323 -29.43 -4.00 -21.61
CA TYR A 323 -30.24 -3.07 -20.85
C TYR A 323 -29.51 -1.80 -20.42
N ASP A 324 -28.30 -1.92 -19.88
CA ASP A 324 -27.63 -0.80 -19.24
C ASP A 324 -27.04 0.20 -20.22
N SER A 325 -27.14 1.47 -19.85
CA SER A 325 -26.68 2.56 -20.69
C SER A 325 -25.15 2.66 -20.65
N LYS A 326 -24.54 2.91 -21.81
CA LYS A 326 -23.09 3.20 -21.88
C LYS A 326 -22.79 4.46 -21.10
N PRO A 327 -21.88 4.41 -20.12
CA PRO A 327 -21.41 5.62 -19.43
C PRO A 327 -20.54 6.46 -20.36
N SER A 328 -20.52 7.78 -20.14
CA SER A 328 -19.84 8.74 -21.04
C SER A 328 -18.33 8.58 -21.12
N TRP A 329 -17.71 7.91 -20.15
CA TRP A 329 -16.29 7.63 -20.14
C TRP A 329 -15.90 6.37 -20.94
N GLN A 330 -16.85 5.50 -21.27
CA GLN A 330 -16.63 4.32 -22.12
C GLN A 330 -16.81 4.71 -23.59
N THR A 331 -15.72 4.69 -24.36
CA THR A 331 -15.65 5.32 -25.69
C THR A 331 -15.57 4.34 -26.85
N ASP A 332 -15.65 3.03 -26.61
CA ASP A 332 -15.74 2.01 -27.66
C ASP A 332 -16.95 2.25 -28.55
N THR A 333 -16.86 1.95 -29.85
CA THR A 333 -17.87 2.32 -30.83
C THR A 333 -18.76 1.15 -31.30
N GLY A 334 -18.38 -0.08 -31.03
CA GLY A 334 -19.10 -1.28 -31.50
C GLY A 334 -20.34 -1.60 -30.67
N CYS A 335 -20.28 -1.36 -29.35
CA CYS A 335 -21.40 -1.52 -28.43
C CYS A 335 -22.10 -0.19 -28.21
N THR A 336 -23.44 -0.13 -28.27
CA THR A 336 -24.24 1.08 -28.02
C THR A 336 -24.71 1.19 -26.56
N LYS A 337 -24.45 0.16 -25.78
CA LYS A 337 -24.80 0.01 -24.37
C LYS A 337 -23.52 -0.11 -23.53
N ARG A 338 -23.64 -0.43 -22.25
CA ARG A 338 -22.49 -0.75 -21.40
C ARG A 338 -21.78 -1.98 -21.94
N MET A 339 -20.48 -1.88 -22.18
CA MET A 339 -19.61 -2.99 -22.55
C MET A 339 -18.79 -3.43 -21.35
N GLU A 340 -18.72 -4.71 -21.06
CA GLU A 340 -17.81 -5.32 -20.07
C GLU A 340 -16.74 -6.19 -20.77
N ALA A 341 -15.48 -6.29 -20.22
CA ALA A 341 -14.99 -5.82 -18.93
C ALA A 341 -14.36 -4.40 -19.04
N ASP A 342 -13.96 -3.84 -17.89
CA ASP A 342 -13.19 -2.57 -17.83
C ASP A 342 -11.70 -2.81 -17.67
N VAL A 343 -11.35 -3.77 -16.79
CA VAL A 343 -10.01 -4.24 -16.47
C VAL A 343 -10.07 -5.73 -16.19
N SER A 344 -8.91 -6.37 -15.98
CA SER A 344 -8.84 -7.79 -15.68
C SER A 344 -7.73 -8.12 -14.67
N ALA A 345 -7.77 -9.33 -14.15
CA ALA A 345 -6.70 -9.96 -13.38
C ALA A 345 -6.76 -11.49 -13.55
N VAL A 346 -5.83 -12.22 -12.92
CA VAL A 346 -5.77 -13.68 -13.02
C VAL A 346 -7.07 -14.34 -12.58
N ALA A 347 -7.56 -15.24 -13.42
CA ALA A 347 -8.77 -16.04 -13.23
C ALA A 347 -8.62 -17.50 -13.65
N ASP A 348 -7.74 -17.81 -14.61
CA ASP A 348 -7.54 -19.19 -15.11
C ASP A 348 -7.18 -20.16 -13.97
N PRO A 349 -8.02 -21.19 -13.69
CA PRO A 349 -7.70 -22.18 -12.65
C PRO A 349 -6.39 -22.94 -12.90
N ALA A 350 -5.92 -23.05 -14.14
CA ALA A 350 -4.64 -23.69 -14.46
C ALA A 350 -3.45 -22.89 -13.93
N THR A 351 -3.59 -21.58 -13.85
CA THR A 351 -2.60 -20.64 -13.30
C THR A 351 -3.12 -19.93 -12.04
N GLY A 352 -4.06 -20.53 -11.36
CA GLY A 352 -4.87 -19.95 -10.31
C GLY A 352 -4.12 -19.62 -9.01
N VAL A 353 -4.87 -19.08 -8.07
CA VAL A 353 -4.38 -18.56 -6.79
C VAL A 353 -4.47 -19.58 -5.66
N ALA A 354 -3.60 -19.48 -4.68
CA ALA A 354 -3.65 -20.29 -3.48
C ALA A 354 -4.72 -19.75 -2.51
N VAL A 355 -5.61 -20.63 -2.02
CA VAL A 355 -6.68 -20.29 -1.07
C VAL A 355 -6.71 -21.32 0.06
N TYR A 356 -7.03 -20.89 1.28
CA TYR A 356 -7.21 -21.77 2.43
C TYR A 356 -8.66 -21.77 2.89
N ASP A 357 -9.35 -22.88 2.72
CA ASP A 357 -10.76 -23.06 3.03
C ASP A 357 -10.96 -24.41 3.75
N THR A 358 -11.61 -24.38 4.92
CA THR A 358 -11.90 -25.59 5.73
C THR A 358 -13.37 -25.86 5.96
N TYR A 359 -14.29 -25.02 5.47
CA TYR A 359 -15.72 -25.28 5.52
C TYR A 359 -16.26 -25.77 4.16
N GLY A 360 -15.95 -25.12 3.07
CA GLY A 360 -16.24 -25.58 1.70
C GLY A 360 -15.21 -26.54 1.14
N GLY A 361 -14.00 -26.52 1.70
CA GLY A 361 -12.82 -27.30 1.32
C GLY A 361 -12.25 -28.16 2.45
N SER A 362 -11.00 -28.60 2.23
CA SER A 362 -10.24 -29.40 3.19
C SER A 362 -8.82 -28.83 3.36
N GLY A 363 -8.69 -27.51 3.38
CA GLY A 363 -7.45 -26.77 3.51
C GLY A 363 -6.99 -26.14 2.21
N TRP A 364 -5.67 -26.02 2.03
CA TRP A 364 -5.06 -25.38 0.85
C TRP A 364 -5.52 -26.02 -0.46
N ALA A 365 -5.95 -25.19 -1.39
CA ALA A 365 -6.32 -25.58 -2.74
C ALA A 365 -5.95 -24.46 -3.74
N VAL A 366 -6.07 -24.75 -5.03
CA VAL A 366 -5.92 -23.76 -6.10
C VAL A 366 -7.30 -23.41 -6.63
N TYR A 367 -7.56 -22.12 -6.68
CA TYR A 367 -8.81 -21.55 -7.14
C TYR A 367 -8.58 -20.68 -8.37
N GLY A 368 -9.60 -20.53 -9.18
CA GLY A 368 -9.72 -19.61 -10.30
C GLY A 368 -11.16 -19.13 -10.43
N GLY A 369 -11.51 -18.66 -11.61
CA GLY A 369 -12.73 -17.93 -11.91
C GLY A 369 -12.53 -16.43 -11.82
N THR A 370 -13.42 -15.64 -12.40
CA THR A 370 -13.39 -14.17 -12.26
C THR A 370 -13.62 -13.72 -10.81
N SER A 371 -14.06 -14.62 -9.94
CA SER A 371 -14.05 -14.49 -8.49
C SER A 371 -12.66 -14.22 -7.90
N ALA A 372 -11.58 -14.69 -8.52
CA ALA A 372 -10.23 -14.34 -8.08
C ALA A 372 -9.87 -12.90 -8.51
N SER A 373 -10.32 -12.47 -9.67
CA SER A 373 -9.92 -11.18 -10.26
C SER A 373 -10.61 -9.98 -9.58
N SER A 374 -11.88 -10.07 -9.21
CA SER A 374 -12.62 -8.96 -8.59
C SER A 374 -11.99 -8.48 -7.27
N PRO A 375 -11.73 -9.32 -6.26
CA PRO A 375 -11.11 -8.91 -5.00
C PRO A 375 -9.66 -8.45 -5.17
N ILE A 376 -8.92 -8.97 -6.15
CA ILE A 376 -7.59 -8.45 -6.53
C ILE A 376 -7.73 -6.99 -6.94
N ILE A 377 -8.64 -6.65 -7.85
CA ILE A 377 -8.83 -5.27 -8.32
C ILE A 377 -9.38 -4.37 -7.22
N ALA A 378 -10.29 -4.84 -6.35
CA ALA A 378 -10.71 -4.08 -5.17
C ALA A 378 -9.54 -3.73 -4.25
N GLY A 379 -8.63 -4.69 -4.02
CA GLY A 379 -7.39 -4.48 -3.29
C GLY A 379 -6.45 -3.47 -3.97
N VAL A 380 -6.36 -3.48 -5.31
CA VAL A 380 -5.56 -2.51 -6.08
C VAL A 380 -6.15 -1.10 -5.95
N TYR A 381 -7.47 -0.93 -6.03
CA TYR A 381 -8.11 0.36 -5.73
C TYR A 381 -7.80 0.84 -4.32
N ALA A 382 -7.81 -0.05 -3.33
CA ALA A 382 -7.47 0.33 -1.96
C ALA A 382 -6.00 0.75 -1.82
N LEU A 383 -5.07 0.10 -2.53
CA LEU A 383 -3.67 0.53 -2.60
C LEU A 383 -3.51 1.87 -3.32
N ALA A 384 -4.37 2.19 -4.29
CA ALA A 384 -4.36 3.45 -5.02
C ALA A 384 -4.86 4.63 -4.16
N GLY A 385 -5.61 4.36 -3.09
CA GLY A 385 -6.12 5.35 -2.15
C GLY A 385 -7.61 5.63 -2.29
N THR A 386 -8.13 6.51 -1.44
CA THR A 386 -9.57 6.80 -1.37
C THR A 386 -10.07 7.47 -2.65
N PRO A 387 -11.15 6.98 -3.27
CA PRO A 387 -11.78 7.62 -4.43
C PRO A 387 -12.29 9.03 -4.13
N GLY A 388 -12.35 9.87 -5.17
CA GLY A 388 -13.01 11.18 -5.08
C GLY A 388 -14.48 11.04 -4.67
N SER A 389 -14.95 11.83 -3.72
CA SER A 389 -16.25 11.65 -3.06
C SER A 389 -17.47 11.73 -3.99
N SER A 390 -17.33 12.30 -5.19
CA SER A 390 -18.37 12.40 -6.21
C SER A 390 -18.14 11.49 -7.42
N ASP A 391 -17.05 10.71 -7.40
CA ASP A 391 -16.63 9.90 -8.55
C ASP A 391 -17.28 8.51 -8.55
N TYR A 392 -17.43 7.97 -9.74
CA TYR A 392 -17.62 6.54 -9.97
C TYR A 392 -16.26 5.98 -10.45
N PRO A 393 -15.53 5.25 -9.60
CA PRO A 393 -14.13 4.87 -9.87
C PRO A 393 -13.91 4.00 -11.11
N ALA A 394 -14.94 3.35 -11.64
CA ALA A 394 -14.89 2.62 -12.90
C ALA A 394 -14.33 3.44 -14.08
N LYS A 395 -14.42 4.78 -14.01
CA LYS A 395 -13.84 5.68 -15.01
C LYS A 395 -12.31 5.80 -14.95
N TYR A 396 -11.68 5.49 -13.81
CA TYR A 396 -10.26 5.78 -13.59
C TYR A 396 -9.33 5.02 -14.55
N PRO A 397 -9.50 3.69 -14.79
CA PRO A 397 -8.69 2.98 -15.77
C PRO A 397 -8.76 3.58 -17.18
N TYR A 398 -9.91 4.10 -17.59
CA TYR A 398 -10.11 4.75 -18.90
C TYR A 398 -9.32 6.04 -19.05
N SER A 399 -8.99 6.70 -17.94
CA SER A 399 -8.19 7.92 -17.93
C SER A 399 -6.68 7.66 -17.82
N HIS A 400 -6.26 6.44 -17.49
CA HIS A 400 -4.88 6.08 -17.16
C HIS A 400 -4.42 4.80 -17.89
N THR A 401 -4.85 4.57 -19.11
CA THR A 401 -4.62 3.34 -19.88
C THR A 401 -3.14 2.97 -20.00
N GLY A 402 -2.22 3.95 -20.06
CA GLY A 402 -0.78 3.71 -20.08
C GLY A 402 -0.18 3.13 -18.78
N ASN A 403 -0.98 3.03 -17.71
CA ASN A 403 -0.61 2.43 -16.43
C ASN A 403 -1.25 1.05 -16.22
N LEU A 404 -1.60 0.38 -17.31
CA LEU A 404 -2.08 -0.98 -17.35
C LEU A 404 -1.19 -1.82 -18.26
N TYR A 405 -1.14 -3.12 -18.04
CA TYR A 405 -0.57 -4.07 -18.97
C TYR A 405 -1.66 -4.50 -19.95
N ASP A 406 -1.58 -4.02 -21.17
CA ASP A 406 -2.48 -4.37 -22.25
C ASP A 406 -2.36 -5.87 -22.59
N VAL A 407 -3.48 -6.59 -22.59
CA VAL A 407 -3.57 -8.02 -22.90
C VAL A 407 -3.99 -8.16 -24.35
N THR A 408 -3.09 -8.58 -25.21
CA THR A 408 -3.27 -8.56 -26.68
C THR A 408 -3.37 -9.94 -27.31
N SER A 409 -3.64 -10.98 -26.51
CA SER A 409 -3.72 -12.36 -27.01
C SER A 409 -4.80 -13.18 -26.33
N GLY A 410 -5.42 -14.06 -27.11
CA GLY A 410 -6.50 -14.93 -26.66
C GLY A 410 -7.88 -14.42 -27.06
N SER A 411 -8.89 -15.23 -26.78
CA SER A 411 -10.30 -14.92 -26.98
C SER A 411 -11.13 -15.68 -25.93
N ASN A 412 -12.36 -15.25 -25.69
CA ASN A 412 -13.32 -15.95 -24.82
C ASN A 412 -14.58 -16.37 -25.62
N GLY A 413 -14.41 -16.75 -26.86
CA GLY A 413 -15.49 -17.25 -27.69
C GLY A 413 -15.53 -16.67 -29.08
N SER A 414 -16.71 -16.66 -29.71
CA SER A 414 -16.94 -16.17 -31.07
C SER A 414 -18.05 -15.13 -31.08
N CYS A 415 -17.78 -13.97 -31.63
CA CYS A 415 -18.68 -12.85 -31.68
C CYS A 415 -18.67 -12.14 -33.05
N SER A 416 -19.67 -11.31 -33.32
CA SER A 416 -19.80 -10.60 -34.61
C SER A 416 -18.85 -9.42 -34.72
N THR A 417 -18.39 -8.85 -33.62
CA THR A 417 -17.49 -7.70 -33.54
C THR A 417 -16.25 -8.13 -32.76
N ALA A 418 -15.11 -8.22 -33.41
CA ALA A 418 -13.91 -8.90 -32.93
C ALA A 418 -13.53 -8.53 -31.49
N TYR A 419 -13.42 -7.25 -31.18
CA TYR A 419 -12.99 -6.82 -29.84
C TYR A 419 -13.99 -7.18 -28.72
N PHE A 420 -15.20 -7.65 -29.01
CA PHE A 420 -16.14 -8.11 -27.96
C PHE A 420 -15.70 -9.39 -27.28
N CYS A 421 -14.96 -10.23 -28.00
CA CYS A 421 -14.56 -11.56 -27.53
C CYS A 421 -13.10 -11.92 -27.84
N THR A 422 -12.33 -11.03 -28.45
CA THR A 422 -10.92 -11.27 -28.80
C THR A 422 -10.06 -10.13 -28.29
N ALA A 423 -8.96 -10.47 -27.63
CA ALA A 423 -7.98 -9.48 -27.17
C ALA A 423 -7.35 -8.75 -28.35
N GLU A 424 -7.29 -7.44 -28.27
CA GLU A 424 -6.71 -6.54 -29.26
C GLU A 424 -5.81 -5.52 -28.55
N THR A 425 -5.04 -4.72 -29.30
CA THR A 425 -4.31 -3.60 -28.71
C THR A 425 -5.29 -2.50 -28.25
N GLY A 426 -5.19 -2.12 -27.00
CA GLY A 426 -6.08 -1.15 -26.37
C GLY A 426 -7.30 -1.81 -25.72
N TYR A 427 -8.47 -1.21 -25.87
CA TYR A 427 -9.68 -1.71 -25.22
C TYR A 427 -10.27 -2.93 -25.96
N ASP A 428 -10.53 -4.01 -25.23
CA ASP A 428 -11.32 -5.15 -25.69
C ASP A 428 -12.28 -5.66 -24.60
N GLY A 429 -13.27 -6.45 -24.98
CA GLY A 429 -14.29 -6.96 -24.07
C GLY A 429 -13.73 -7.89 -22.99
N PRO A 430 -12.96 -8.94 -23.36
CA PRO A 430 -12.50 -9.93 -22.38
C PRO A 430 -11.62 -9.38 -21.26
N THR A 431 -10.80 -8.35 -21.55
CA THR A 431 -9.78 -7.86 -20.61
C THR A 431 -9.85 -6.36 -20.32
N GLY A 432 -10.81 -5.66 -20.94
CA GLY A 432 -10.94 -4.21 -20.80
C GLY A 432 -9.71 -3.48 -21.31
N TRP A 433 -9.15 -2.58 -20.52
CA TRP A 433 -7.87 -1.91 -20.77
C TRP A 433 -6.64 -2.72 -20.33
N GLY A 434 -6.85 -3.93 -19.80
CA GLY A 434 -5.78 -4.83 -19.35
C GLY A 434 -5.70 -4.98 -17.83
N THR A 435 -4.53 -5.43 -17.36
CA THR A 435 -4.27 -5.78 -15.96
C THR A 435 -3.42 -4.72 -15.25
N PRO A 436 -3.39 -4.66 -13.90
CA PRO A 436 -2.68 -3.61 -13.18
C PRO A 436 -1.18 -3.54 -13.49
N ASN A 437 -0.65 -2.32 -13.68
CA ASN A 437 0.77 -2.01 -13.67
C ASN A 437 1.02 -0.94 -12.59
N GLY A 438 1.11 -1.35 -11.35
CA GLY A 438 1.04 -0.47 -10.20
C GLY A 438 -0.40 -0.03 -9.90
N THR A 439 -0.55 1.06 -9.18
CA THR A 439 -1.86 1.52 -8.67
C THR A 439 -2.39 2.76 -9.39
N THR A 440 -1.60 3.40 -10.24
CA THR A 440 -1.92 4.70 -10.85
C THR A 440 -3.21 4.68 -11.67
N ALA A 441 -3.47 3.57 -12.38
CA ALA A 441 -4.70 3.44 -13.18
C ALA A 441 -5.99 3.44 -12.34
N PHE A 442 -5.88 3.20 -11.05
CA PHE A 442 -6.99 3.06 -10.11
C PHE A 442 -7.13 4.23 -9.13
N ALA A 443 -6.28 5.25 -9.28
CA ALA A 443 -6.28 6.43 -8.41
C ALA A 443 -7.28 7.49 -8.87
N SER A 444 -7.88 8.21 -7.90
CA SER A 444 -8.64 9.42 -8.18
C SER A 444 -7.68 10.54 -8.59
N GLY A 445 -7.74 11.00 -9.81
CA GLY A 445 -6.92 12.13 -10.25
C GLY A 445 -7.04 12.40 -11.73
N SER A 446 -6.91 13.65 -12.12
CA SER A 446 -6.92 14.06 -13.53
C SER A 446 -5.86 13.29 -14.32
N SER A 447 -6.34 12.72 -15.42
CA SER A 447 -5.50 12.05 -16.40
C SER A 447 -4.41 12.98 -16.91
N THR A 448 -3.24 12.66 -16.61
CA THR A 448 -2.01 12.62 -17.38
C THR A 448 -0.95 12.21 -16.38
N GLY A 449 -0.05 11.29 -16.73
CA GLY A 449 1.06 10.85 -15.88
C GLY A 449 1.97 11.97 -15.38
N ASN A 450 1.39 13.03 -14.87
CA ASN A 450 2.09 14.18 -14.29
C ASN A 450 2.07 14.07 -12.77
N THR A 451 3.22 13.74 -12.22
CA THR A 451 3.46 13.69 -10.78
C THR A 451 4.35 14.87 -10.40
N VAL A 452 3.84 15.74 -9.56
CA VAL A 452 4.66 16.75 -8.90
C VAL A 452 5.21 16.16 -7.60
N THR A 453 6.52 16.12 -7.48
CA THR A 453 7.22 15.67 -6.27
C THR A 453 7.94 16.83 -5.62
N VAL A 454 7.83 16.96 -4.29
CA VAL A 454 8.64 17.92 -3.51
C VAL A 454 9.60 17.11 -2.63
N THR A 455 10.89 17.36 -2.82
CA THR A 455 11.92 16.73 -1.99
C THR A 455 11.88 17.34 -0.59
N ASN A 456 11.71 16.50 0.44
CA ASN A 456 11.73 16.99 1.82
C ASN A 456 13.15 17.53 2.15
N PRO A 457 13.30 18.82 2.51
CA PRO A 457 14.60 19.39 2.82
C PRO A 457 15.16 18.95 4.19
N GLY A 458 14.45 18.09 4.91
CA GLY A 458 14.78 17.70 6.29
C GLY A 458 14.48 18.82 7.31
N SER A 459 14.71 18.51 8.59
CA SER A 459 14.51 19.50 9.67
C SER A 459 15.47 20.67 9.52
N GLN A 460 14.95 21.90 9.65
CA GLN A 460 15.70 23.14 9.55
C GLN A 460 15.92 23.78 10.92
N SER A 461 17.01 24.53 11.07
CA SER A 461 17.31 25.27 12.31
C SER A 461 17.89 26.65 11.95
N THR A 462 17.42 27.68 12.67
CA THR A 462 17.84 29.08 12.46
C THR A 462 17.79 29.80 13.80
N ALA A 463 18.73 30.73 14.04
CA ALA A 463 18.64 31.62 15.21
C ALA A 463 17.72 32.81 14.94
N THR A 464 17.09 33.36 15.97
CA THR A 464 16.32 34.62 15.88
C THR A 464 17.21 35.73 15.33
N GLY A 465 16.76 36.43 14.28
CA GLY A 465 17.54 37.43 13.57
C GLY A 465 18.45 36.86 12.47
N GLY A 466 18.51 35.54 12.33
CA GLY A 466 19.27 34.85 11.28
C GLY A 466 18.61 34.96 9.90
N SER A 467 19.41 35.24 8.88
CA SER A 467 18.96 35.25 7.48
C SER A 467 18.85 33.80 6.95
N VAL A 468 17.78 33.53 6.22
CA VAL A 468 17.50 32.25 5.60
C VAL A 468 17.55 32.35 4.09
N SER A 469 18.10 31.32 3.43
CA SER A 469 18.06 31.12 1.99
C SER A 469 18.03 29.59 1.76
N LEU A 470 16.81 29.00 1.67
CA LEU A 470 16.60 27.58 1.48
C LEU A 470 15.86 27.36 0.16
N GLN A 471 16.55 26.74 -0.79
CA GLN A 471 15.95 26.36 -2.07
C GLN A 471 15.19 25.03 -1.91
N ILE A 472 13.90 25.03 -2.22
CA ILE A 472 13.09 23.84 -2.31
C ILE A 472 13.31 23.19 -3.68
N SER A 473 13.61 21.89 -3.67
CA SER A 473 13.69 21.07 -4.88
C SER A 473 12.35 20.39 -5.12
N ALA A 474 11.78 20.59 -6.29
CA ALA A 474 10.60 19.89 -6.75
C ALA A 474 10.76 19.52 -8.21
N GLY A 475 10.14 18.40 -8.60
CA GLY A 475 10.12 17.92 -9.98
C GLY A 475 8.69 17.67 -10.42
N ASP A 476 8.43 17.94 -11.70
CA ASP A 476 7.21 17.59 -12.40
C ASP A 476 7.55 16.59 -13.50
N SER A 477 6.89 15.45 -13.51
CA SER A 477 7.17 14.37 -14.47
C SER A 477 6.82 14.74 -15.92
N ALA A 478 5.89 15.68 -16.12
CA ALA A 478 5.55 16.20 -17.44
C ALA A 478 6.40 17.44 -17.84
N GLY A 479 7.32 17.91 -16.97
CA GLY A 479 8.18 19.05 -17.24
C GLY A 479 7.47 20.39 -17.25
N ALA A 480 6.26 20.49 -16.68
CA ALA A 480 5.52 21.75 -16.60
C ALA A 480 6.12 22.70 -15.56
N THR A 481 5.90 23.99 -15.75
CA THR A 481 6.36 25.02 -14.81
C THR A 481 5.62 24.91 -13.48
N LEU A 482 6.39 24.87 -12.38
CA LEU A 482 5.86 24.75 -11.03
C LEU A 482 5.65 26.13 -10.39
N THR A 483 4.58 26.22 -9.59
CA THR A 483 4.34 27.32 -8.65
C THR A 483 4.42 26.79 -7.22
N TYR A 484 4.97 27.57 -6.30
CA TYR A 484 5.26 27.17 -4.94
C TYR A 484 4.43 27.94 -3.92
N SER A 485 4.01 27.25 -2.87
CA SER A 485 3.40 27.86 -1.68
C SER A 485 3.92 27.18 -0.42
N ALA A 486 3.82 27.86 0.71
CA ALA A 486 4.16 27.28 2.00
C ALA A 486 3.20 27.73 3.08
N SER A 487 2.96 26.86 4.05
CA SER A 487 2.23 27.13 5.28
C SER A 487 3.09 26.77 6.50
N GLY A 488 2.83 27.44 7.63
CA GLY A 488 3.56 27.17 8.87
C GLY A 488 5.02 27.61 8.87
N LEU A 489 5.44 28.52 7.99
CA LEU A 489 6.77 29.11 8.01
C LEU A 489 6.99 29.94 9.30
N PRO A 490 8.22 29.97 9.84
CA PRO A 490 8.59 30.91 10.88
C PRO A 490 8.30 32.36 10.51
N THR A 491 7.87 33.17 11.49
CA THR A 491 7.61 34.60 11.28
C THR A 491 8.84 35.32 10.70
N GLY A 492 8.64 36.05 9.60
CA GLY A 492 9.71 36.76 8.88
C GLY A 492 10.29 36.01 7.70
N LEU A 493 9.84 34.75 7.47
CA LEU A 493 10.19 33.98 6.27
C LEU A 493 9.03 33.96 5.27
N SER A 494 9.36 33.90 3.99
CA SER A 494 8.40 33.72 2.89
C SER A 494 9.00 32.84 1.81
N ILE A 495 8.12 32.18 1.01
CA ILE A 495 8.53 31.43 -0.17
C ILE A 495 8.26 32.24 -1.45
N SER A 496 9.16 32.17 -2.38
CA SER A 496 8.95 32.68 -3.74
C SER A 496 8.06 31.74 -4.53
N SER A 497 6.91 32.19 -4.98
CA SER A 497 5.95 31.37 -5.73
C SER A 497 6.48 30.87 -7.08
N SER A 498 7.48 31.56 -7.68
CA SER A 498 8.04 31.18 -8.97
C SER A 498 9.30 30.34 -8.89
N THR A 499 10.07 30.45 -7.78
CA THR A 499 11.37 29.78 -7.69
C THR A 499 11.43 28.73 -6.57
N GLY A 500 10.48 28.72 -5.63
CA GLY A 500 10.51 27.84 -4.46
C GLY A 500 11.59 28.20 -3.43
N LEU A 501 12.22 29.39 -3.55
CA LEU A 501 13.20 29.85 -2.58
C LEU A 501 12.48 30.36 -1.32
N ILE A 502 12.75 29.75 -0.17
CA ILE A 502 12.35 30.28 1.13
C ILE A 502 13.45 31.23 1.61
N SER A 503 13.07 32.48 1.86
CA SER A 503 14.01 33.52 2.27
C SER A 503 13.40 34.48 3.29
N GLY A 504 14.25 35.27 3.95
CA GLY A 504 13.87 36.28 4.94
C GLY A 504 14.71 36.17 6.20
N THR A 505 14.22 36.80 7.28
CA THR A 505 14.88 36.80 8.60
C THR A 505 13.92 36.26 9.63
N ALA A 506 14.24 35.13 10.26
CA ALA A 506 13.40 34.50 11.26
C ALA A 506 13.35 35.39 12.53
N SER A 507 12.15 35.89 12.90
CA SER A 507 12.03 36.90 13.96
C SER A 507 11.55 36.36 15.30
N THR A 508 10.92 35.20 15.35
CA THR A 508 10.30 34.66 16.56
C THR A 508 10.80 33.25 16.85
N ALA A 509 11.35 33.02 18.04
CA ALA A 509 11.78 31.69 18.47
C ALA A 509 10.59 30.75 18.65
N GLY A 510 10.75 29.48 18.27
CA GLY A 510 9.72 28.46 18.36
C GLY A 510 10.01 27.27 17.46
N THR A 511 9.17 26.24 17.54
CA THR A 511 9.18 25.11 16.64
C THR A 511 7.98 25.18 15.71
N TYR A 512 8.21 25.17 14.43
CA TYR A 512 7.22 25.38 13.39
C TYR A 512 7.09 24.11 12.54
N SER A 513 5.87 23.66 12.30
CA SER A 513 5.59 22.61 11.30
C SER A 513 5.33 23.28 9.96
N THR A 514 6.33 23.23 9.10
CA THR A 514 6.29 23.88 7.77
C THR A 514 5.89 22.84 6.72
N THR A 515 4.90 23.18 5.88
CA THR A 515 4.54 22.40 4.70
C THR A 515 4.76 23.24 3.46
N VAL A 516 5.52 22.73 2.50
CA VAL A 516 5.71 23.32 1.17
C VAL A 516 4.95 22.50 0.15
N THR A 517 4.22 23.19 -0.73
CA THR A 517 3.47 22.60 -1.85
C THR A 517 3.97 23.19 -3.16
N ALA A 518 4.27 22.34 -4.11
CA ALA A 518 4.49 22.72 -5.52
C ALA A 518 3.27 22.28 -6.34
N THR A 519 2.80 23.16 -7.22
CA THR A 519 1.64 22.93 -8.09
C THR A 519 2.01 23.34 -9.52
N ASP A 520 1.66 22.51 -10.47
CA ASP A 520 1.87 22.80 -11.89
C ASP A 520 0.74 23.63 -12.53
N SER A 521 0.89 23.92 -13.80
CA SER A 521 -0.11 24.69 -14.58
C SER A 521 -1.40 23.91 -14.86
N THR A 522 -1.42 22.59 -14.62
CA THR A 522 -2.59 21.71 -14.82
C THR A 522 -3.35 21.45 -13.52
N GLY A 523 -2.80 21.88 -12.37
CA GLY A 523 -3.38 21.67 -11.04
C GLY A 523 -2.86 20.43 -10.30
N ALA A 524 -1.95 19.64 -10.91
CA ALA A 524 -1.29 18.56 -10.18
C ALA A 524 -0.33 19.16 -9.13
N SER A 525 -0.28 18.56 -7.94
CA SER A 525 0.50 19.10 -6.83
C SER A 525 1.15 18.01 -5.99
N GLY A 526 2.32 18.36 -5.40
CA GLY A 526 3.02 17.54 -4.42
C GLY A 526 3.41 18.40 -3.22
N SER A 527 3.54 17.79 -2.05
CA SER A 527 3.87 18.49 -0.81
C SER A 527 4.90 17.74 0.03
N ALA A 528 5.69 18.50 0.79
CA ALA A 528 6.59 17.95 1.83
C ALA A 528 6.45 18.75 3.11
N SER A 529 6.37 18.06 4.25
CA SER A 529 6.30 18.67 5.58
C SER A 529 7.58 18.39 6.36
N PHE A 530 8.08 19.40 7.05
CA PHE A 530 9.28 19.32 7.88
C PHE A 530 9.20 20.28 9.07
N THR A 531 10.04 20.03 10.05
CA THR A 531 10.13 20.87 11.25
C THR A 531 11.16 21.96 11.05
N TRP A 532 10.80 23.20 11.42
CA TRP A 532 11.72 24.33 11.50
C TRP A 532 11.83 24.81 12.94
N THR A 533 13.03 24.78 13.52
CA THR A 533 13.32 25.29 14.86
C THR A 533 14.00 26.64 14.79
N VAL A 534 13.37 27.69 15.31
CA VAL A 534 14.00 28.99 15.50
C VAL A 534 14.41 29.11 16.97
N SER A 535 15.70 29.11 17.23
CA SER A 535 16.26 29.29 18.59
C SER A 535 16.41 30.77 18.91
N THR A 536 16.29 31.12 20.20
CA THR A 536 16.67 32.48 20.66
C THR A 536 18.13 32.72 20.37
N SER A 537 18.49 33.89 19.82
CA SER A 537 19.88 34.34 19.75
C SER A 537 20.43 34.44 21.17
N GLY A 538 21.08 33.38 21.65
CA GLY A 538 21.88 33.48 22.86
C GLY A 538 23.07 34.41 22.54
N GLY A 539 23.17 35.52 23.22
CA GLY A 539 24.30 36.45 23.08
C GLY A 539 25.59 35.88 23.68
N GLY A 540 26.01 34.69 23.21
CA GLY A 540 27.29 34.11 23.53
C GLY A 540 28.26 34.33 22.35
N SER A 541 29.47 34.80 22.63
CA SER A 541 30.57 34.81 21.65
C SER A 541 30.95 33.37 21.33
N CYS A 542 31.13 33.05 20.05
CA CYS A 542 31.69 31.75 19.66
C CYS A 542 33.13 31.66 20.22
N THR A 543 33.37 30.64 21.03
CA THR A 543 34.73 30.33 21.51
C THR A 543 35.31 29.24 20.65
N SER A 544 36.51 29.44 20.15
CA SER A 544 37.23 28.40 19.36
C SER A 544 37.44 27.17 20.22
N SER A 545 36.93 26.04 19.78
CA SER A 545 37.07 24.75 20.44
C SER A 545 36.94 23.57 19.47
N GLN A 546 37.59 22.48 19.82
CA GLN A 546 37.36 21.17 19.16
C GLN A 546 36.14 20.50 19.82
N LEU A 547 35.19 20.11 19.01
CA LEU A 547 33.90 19.55 19.49
C LEU A 547 33.84 18.01 19.44
N LEU A 548 34.70 17.35 18.61
CA LEU A 548 34.76 15.90 18.56
C LEU A 548 35.54 15.35 19.75
N GLY A 549 34.99 14.34 20.39
CA GLY A 549 35.71 13.54 21.36
C GLY A 549 36.60 12.51 20.64
N ASN A 550 37.82 12.25 21.20
CA ASN A 550 38.74 11.26 20.65
C ASN A 550 39.00 11.42 19.14
N ALA A 551 39.37 12.61 18.75
CA ALA A 551 39.40 13.04 17.35
C ALA A 551 40.44 12.30 16.48
N GLY A 552 41.57 11.86 17.08
CA GLY A 552 42.60 11.06 16.43
C GLY A 552 42.54 9.57 16.79
N PHE A 553 41.40 9.09 17.30
CA PHE A 553 41.13 7.68 17.63
C PHE A 553 42.03 7.04 18.71
N GLU A 554 42.94 7.74 19.35
CA GLU A 554 43.97 7.22 20.26
C GLU A 554 43.41 6.53 21.53
N SER A 555 42.11 6.70 21.82
CA SER A 555 41.39 6.01 22.89
C SER A 555 40.47 4.90 22.33
N GLY A 556 40.80 4.33 21.19
CA GLY A 556 39.99 3.33 20.50
C GLY A 556 38.60 3.88 20.10
N SER A 557 37.57 3.12 20.27
CA SER A 557 36.17 3.52 19.88
C SER A 557 35.49 4.48 20.88
N THR A 558 36.19 5.00 21.87
CA THR A 558 35.61 5.97 22.83
C THR A 558 35.04 7.17 22.10
N THR A 559 33.74 7.47 22.35
CA THR A 559 32.92 8.53 21.70
C THR A 559 32.53 8.26 20.24
N TRP A 560 33.12 7.28 19.57
CA TRP A 560 32.79 6.88 18.23
C TRP A 560 31.92 5.61 18.21
N THR A 561 30.96 5.57 17.32
CA THR A 561 30.21 4.36 16.93
C THR A 561 30.77 3.88 15.60
N ALA A 562 31.29 2.67 15.56
CA ALA A 562 31.96 2.12 14.39
C ALA A 562 31.62 0.64 14.18
N SER A 563 31.72 0.16 12.94
CA SER A 563 31.74 -1.27 12.63
C SER A 563 32.90 -1.94 13.36
N SER A 564 32.78 -3.22 13.67
CA SER A 564 33.83 -3.96 14.42
C SER A 564 35.15 -3.98 13.66
N GLY A 565 36.22 -3.55 14.30
CA GLY A 565 37.56 -3.52 13.70
C GLY A 565 37.92 -2.26 12.91
N VAL A 566 36.98 -1.39 12.65
CA VAL A 566 37.23 -0.13 11.91
C VAL A 566 38.23 0.76 12.63
N ILE A 567 38.12 0.96 13.95
CA ILE A 567 39.14 1.71 14.70
C ILE A 567 40.22 0.72 15.15
N THR A 568 41.43 0.91 14.66
CA THR A 568 42.54 -0.05 14.78
C THR A 568 43.87 0.66 14.92
N ASN A 569 44.88 -0.09 15.37
CA ASN A 569 46.32 0.26 15.37
C ASN A 569 47.14 -0.77 14.58
N SER A 570 46.55 -1.36 13.55
CA SER A 570 47.23 -2.35 12.70
C SER A 570 48.44 -1.75 12.02
N SER A 571 49.50 -2.54 11.92
CA SER A 571 50.72 -2.13 11.18
C SER A 571 50.58 -2.26 9.66
N SER A 572 49.43 -2.71 9.17
CA SER A 572 49.19 -2.85 7.72
C SER A 572 48.97 -1.51 7.03
N GLU A 573 48.47 -0.53 7.76
CA GLU A 573 48.35 0.86 7.35
C GLU A 573 49.07 1.75 8.36
N ALA A 574 49.48 2.95 7.94
CA ALA A 574 50.10 3.90 8.83
C ALA A 574 49.09 4.96 9.29
N ALA A 575 49.03 5.22 10.61
CA ALA A 575 48.30 6.38 11.12
C ALA A 575 48.86 7.68 10.56
N HIS A 576 48.02 8.70 10.34
CA HIS A 576 48.51 10.06 10.01
C HIS A 576 49.24 10.67 11.19
N ALA A 577 48.69 10.52 12.41
CA ALA A 577 49.38 10.85 13.66
C ALA A 577 49.05 9.82 14.75
N GLY A 578 49.87 9.75 15.79
CA GLY A 578 49.64 8.79 16.87
C GLY A 578 49.85 7.35 16.48
N SER A 579 48.90 6.47 16.91
CA SER A 579 49.01 5.03 16.73
C SER A 579 47.70 4.40 16.24
N TYR A 580 46.55 5.06 16.44
CA TYR A 580 45.23 4.59 16.04
C TYR A 580 44.70 5.42 14.90
N TYR A 581 43.89 4.78 14.07
CA TYR A 581 43.19 5.38 12.95
C TYR A 581 41.87 4.61 12.66
N ALA A 582 41.02 5.13 11.81
CA ALA A 582 39.83 4.43 11.34
C ALA A 582 40.06 3.89 9.93
N TRP A 583 39.97 2.58 9.77
CA TRP A 583 40.14 1.86 8.51
C TRP A 583 38.83 1.24 8.10
N LEU A 584 38.21 1.78 7.07
CA LEU A 584 36.91 1.30 6.49
C LEU A 584 37.26 0.55 5.22
N ASP A 585 36.55 -0.57 5.03
CA ASP A 585 36.69 -1.49 3.89
C ASP A 585 38.09 -2.10 3.74
N GLY A 586 38.50 -2.53 2.55
CA GLY A 586 39.80 -3.18 2.31
C GLY A 586 39.78 -4.69 2.44
N TYR A 587 38.62 -5.32 2.27
CA TYR A 587 38.43 -6.77 2.41
C TYR A 587 38.60 -7.53 1.10
N GLY A 588 38.50 -6.86 -0.07
CA GLY A 588 38.49 -7.50 -1.39
C GLY A 588 37.23 -8.34 -1.63
N SER A 589 36.16 -8.04 -0.93
CA SER A 589 34.86 -8.71 -1.03
C SER A 589 33.75 -7.76 -0.59
N SER A 590 32.54 -7.96 -1.09
CA SER A 590 31.41 -7.07 -0.77
C SER A 590 31.26 -6.87 0.73
N HIS A 591 31.48 -5.64 1.17
CA HIS A 591 31.48 -5.24 2.57
C HIS A 591 30.88 -3.83 2.75
N THR A 592 30.51 -3.49 3.98
CA THR A 592 30.06 -2.15 4.33
C THR A 592 30.49 -1.83 5.74
N ASP A 593 31.31 -0.79 5.86
CA ASP A 593 31.75 -0.26 7.13
C ASP A 593 31.18 1.11 7.44
N THR A 594 31.03 1.39 8.73
CA THR A 594 30.52 2.68 9.20
C THR A 594 31.31 3.19 10.37
N LEU A 595 31.47 4.52 10.43
CA LEU A 595 32.07 5.26 11.53
C LEU A 595 31.26 6.53 11.76
N SER A 596 30.86 6.83 13.01
CA SER A 596 30.04 8.02 13.26
C SER A 596 30.22 8.59 14.67
N GLN A 597 30.06 9.92 14.79
CA GLN A 597 29.94 10.63 16.06
C GLN A 597 28.96 11.77 15.95
N SER A 598 28.14 11.98 16.99
CA SER A 598 27.24 13.14 17.07
C SER A 598 27.92 14.29 17.77
N VAL A 599 27.78 15.50 17.24
CA VAL A 599 28.38 16.72 17.77
C VAL A 599 27.31 17.83 17.84
N THR A 600 27.29 18.59 18.96
CA THR A 600 26.43 19.75 19.13
C THR A 600 27.21 21.01 18.82
N ILE A 601 26.79 21.75 17.78
CA ILE A 601 27.43 23.00 17.35
C ILE A 601 26.72 24.15 18.06
N PRO A 602 27.44 24.98 18.86
CA PRO A 602 26.82 26.13 19.53
C PRO A 602 26.21 27.11 18.52
N ALA A 603 25.06 27.69 18.85
CA ALA A 603 24.33 28.57 17.94
C ALA A 603 25.11 29.82 17.46
N ALA A 604 26.04 30.29 18.30
CA ALA A 604 26.90 31.42 17.93
C ALA A 604 28.03 31.06 16.96
N CYS A 605 28.28 29.77 16.73
CA CYS A 605 29.47 29.28 15.98
C CYS A 605 29.12 28.97 14.51
N THR A 606 28.79 29.99 13.75
CA THR A 606 28.42 29.89 12.33
C THR A 606 29.60 29.62 11.39
N ASN A 607 30.82 29.72 11.90
CA ASN A 607 32.04 29.42 11.13
C ASN A 607 32.65 28.07 11.54
N THR A 608 31.84 27.12 11.96
CA THR A 608 32.31 25.78 12.32
C THR A 608 32.77 25.01 11.11
N THR A 609 33.95 24.38 11.23
CA THR A 609 34.60 23.62 10.15
C THR A 609 34.83 22.17 10.60
N PHE A 610 34.46 21.21 9.75
CA PHE A 610 34.82 19.80 9.90
C PHE A 610 35.99 19.47 9.00
N THR A 611 37.06 18.92 9.58
CA THR A 611 38.25 18.43 8.85
C THR A 611 38.56 16.99 9.24
N PHE A 612 39.19 16.26 8.34
CA PHE A 612 39.79 14.97 8.56
C PHE A 612 40.91 14.70 7.52
N TYR A 613 41.81 13.81 7.82
CA TYR A 613 42.77 13.32 6.85
C TYR A 613 42.28 11.99 6.30
N LEU A 614 42.33 11.84 4.97
CA LEU A 614 41.93 10.67 4.22
C LEU A 614 43.08 10.14 3.39
N HIS A 615 43.44 8.87 3.57
CA HIS A 615 44.26 8.09 2.66
C HIS A 615 43.34 7.05 1.97
N VAL A 616 43.49 6.88 0.66
CA VAL A 616 42.81 5.86 -0.13
C VAL A 616 43.87 4.98 -0.77
N ASP A 617 43.93 3.73 -0.36
CA ASP A 617 44.73 2.68 -1.00
C ASP A 617 43.85 1.68 -1.70
N THR A 618 44.20 1.25 -2.93
CA THR A 618 43.35 0.39 -3.73
C THR A 618 44.16 -0.59 -4.59
N ALA A 619 43.65 -1.79 -4.70
CA ALA A 619 44.11 -2.78 -5.68
C ALA A 619 43.42 -2.65 -7.04
N GLU A 620 42.38 -1.77 -7.12
CA GLU A 620 41.69 -1.48 -8.37
C GLU A 620 42.64 -0.81 -9.40
N THR A 621 42.54 -1.27 -10.63
CA THR A 621 43.37 -0.76 -11.73
C THR A 621 42.61 0.15 -12.69
N THR A 622 41.33 0.32 -12.48
CA THR A 622 40.46 1.20 -13.30
C THR A 622 40.79 2.67 -13.07
N THR A 623 40.76 3.47 -14.13
CA THR A 623 40.92 4.92 -14.08
C THR A 623 39.61 5.68 -14.31
N SER A 624 38.46 4.97 -14.48
CA SER A 624 37.20 5.58 -14.87
C SER A 624 35.98 5.05 -14.09
N SER A 625 36.04 3.86 -13.52
CA SER A 625 34.90 3.25 -12.83
C SER A 625 35.04 3.35 -11.32
N GLN A 626 33.99 3.76 -10.65
CA GLN A 626 33.90 3.83 -9.18
C GLN A 626 33.23 2.55 -8.68
N TYR A 627 34.04 1.59 -8.23
CA TYR A 627 33.57 0.33 -7.67
C TYR A 627 33.31 0.47 -6.16
N ASP A 628 34.30 0.97 -5.43
CA ASP A 628 34.22 1.15 -3.99
C ASP A 628 34.06 2.60 -3.63
N LYS A 629 33.27 2.90 -2.60
CA LYS A 629 32.90 4.28 -2.26
C LYS A 629 32.89 4.53 -0.77
N LEU A 630 33.46 5.66 -0.38
CA LEU A 630 33.32 6.25 0.95
C LEU A 630 32.41 7.48 0.85
N THR A 631 31.25 7.44 1.48
CA THR A 631 30.35 8.59 1.60
C THR A 631 30.49 9.23 2.97
N VAL A 632 30.70 10.54 3.00
CA VAL A 632 30.80 11.36 4.22
C VAL A 632 29.56 12.24 4.32
N THR A 633 28.85 12.15 5.44
CA THR A 633 27.61 12.90 5.66
C THR A 633 27.63 13.68 6.97
N ALA A 634 26.86 14.77 7.01
CA ALA A 634 26.47 15.49 8.22
C ALA A 634 24.93 15.47 8.33
N GLY A 635 24.40 14.66 9.26
CA GLY A 635 22.99 14.33 9.29
C GLY A 635 22.55 13.67 7.97
N SER A 636 21.55 14.23 7.30
CA SER A 636 21.11 13.78 5.96
C SER A 636 21.88 14.40 4.80
N THR A 637 22.75 15.38 5.05
CA THR A 637 23.50 16.09 4.01
C THR A 637 24.77 15.34 3.64
N THR A 638 24.93 14.95 2.38
CA THR A 638 26.20 14.41 1.87
C THR A 638 27.21 15.54 1.70
N LEU A 639 28.34 15.45 2.41
CA LEU A 639 29.45 16.39 2.31
C LEU A 639 30.35 16.04 1.13
N ALA A 640 30.67 14.77 0.96
CA ALA A 640 31.51 14.26 -0.12
C ALA A 640 31.32 12.76 -0.34
N THR A 641 31.70 12.30 -1.54
CA THR A 641 31.90 10.88 -1.86
C THR A 641 33.27 10.70 -2.47
N TYR A 642 34.04 9.75 -1.95
CA TYR A 642 35.34 9.32 -2.46
C TYR A 642 35.20 7.89 -3.01
N SER A 643 36.18 7.46 -3.81
CA SER A 643 36.15 6.12 -4.41
C SER A 643 37.57 5.59 -4.62
N ASN A 644 37.71 4.37 -5.12
CA ASN A 644 39.00 3.81 -5.63
C ASN A 644 39.71 4.77 -6.59
N LEU A 645 39.01 5.65 -7.30
CA LEU A 645 39.60 6.66 -8.20
C LEU A 645 40.34 7.81 -7.45
N ASN A 646 40.19 7.88 -6.13
CA ASN A 646 40.86 8.88 -5.30
C ASN A 646 42.12 8.35 -4.61
N ALA A 647 42.60 7.18 -5.04
CA ALA A 647 43.81 6.56 -4.51
C ALA A 647 45.02 7.49 -4.63
N GLY A 648 45.91 7.47 -3.62
CA GLY A 648 47.10 8.31 -3.57
C GLY A 648 48.10 7.82 -2.55
N SER A 649 49.33 8.30 -2.63
CA SER A 649 50.46 7.84 -1.82
C SER A 649 50.49 8.31 -0.37
N GLY A 650 49.39 8.87 0.15
CA GLY A 650 49.35 9.34 1.54
C GLY A 650 48.09 10.13 1.87
N TYR A 651 48.06 10.63 3.07
CA TYR A 651 46.90 11.36 3.59
C TYR A 651 46.73 12.74 2.96
N VAL A 652 45.48 13.05 2.66
CA VAL A 652 45.03 14.34 2.15
C VAL A 652 43.98 14.93 3.08
N GLN A 653 44.22 16.13 3.59
CA GLN A 653 43.23 16.80 4.42
C GLN A 653 41.98 17.18 3.61
N LYS A 654 40.82 16.90 4.18
CA LYS A 654 39.50 17.32 3.66
C LYS A 654 38.89 18.32 4.63
N SER A 655 38.12 19.29 4.12
CA SER A 655 37.56 20.37 4.92
C SER A 655 36.17 20.75 4.42
N PHE A 656 35.23 20.88 5.33
CA PHE A 656 33.80 21.18 5.05
C PHE A 656 33.24 22.16 6.05
N SER A 657 32.46 23.11 5.61
CA SER A 657 31.74 24.02 6.50
C SER A 657 30.55 23.34 7.13
N LEU A 658 30.42 23.44 8.46
CA LEU A 658 29.27 23.03 9.24
C LEU A 658 28.48 24.24 9.80
N GLY A 659 28.72 25.44 9.32
CA GLY A 659 28.04 26.64 9.80
C GLY A 659 26.52 26.60 9.71
N SER A 660 25.99 25.89 8.73
CA SER A 660 24.53 25.67 8.58
C SER A 660 23.90 24.82 9.69
N PHE A 661 24.71 24.12 10.49
CA PHE A 661 24.29 23.31 11.62
C PHE A 661 24.45 24.02 12.97
N ALA A 662 24.80 25.30 12.99
CA ALA A 662 24.92 26.09 14.24
C ALA A 662 23.59 26.06 15.02
N GLY A 663 23.67 25.75 16.30
CA GLY A 663 22.52 25.57 17.19
C GLY A 663 21.89 24.17 17.17
N SER A 664 22.48 23.21 16.42
CA SER A 664 21.96 21.86 16.25
C SER A 664 22.94 20.78 16.71
N THR A 665 22.42 19.60 17.02
CA THR A 665 23.21 18.39 17.14
C THR A 665 23.18 17.66 15.79
N VAL A 666 24.32 17.37 15.22
CA VAL A 666 24.48 16.70 13.93
C VAL A 666 25.35 15.46 14.08
N THR A 667 24.96 14.37 13.42
CA THR A 667 25.79 13.16 13.34
C THR A 667 26.66 13.21 12.11
N LEU A 668 27.97 13.21 12.30
CA LEU A 668 28.96 13.02 11.25
C LEU A 668 29.12 11.52 11.03
N LYS A 669 29.02 11.08 9.78
CA LYS A 669 29.12 9.67 9.43
C LYS A 669 29.96 9.46 8.19
N PHE A 670 30.85 8.48 8.27
CA PHE A 670 31.55 7.86 7.16
C PHE A 670 30.89 6.50 6.89
N SER A 671 30.63 6.19 5.64
CA SER A 671 30.08 4.90 5.21
C SER A 671 30.87 4.42 4.00
N GLY A 672 31.67 3.42 4.21
CA GLY A 672 32.40 2.69 3.18
C GLY A 672 31.52 1.59 2.62
N VAL A 673 31.58 1.39 1.31
CA VAL A 673 30.90 0.28 0.60
C VAL A 673 31.87 -0.26 -0.43
N GLU A 674 32.26 -1.51 -0.24
CA GLU A 674 33.16 -2.26 -1.12
C GLU A 674 32.36 -3.26 -1.98
N ASP A 675 32.76 -3.43 -3.22
CA ASP A 675 32.12 -4.36 -4.14
C ASP A 675 32.59 -5.83 -3.88
N SER A 676 32.49 -6.72 -4.87
CA SER A 676 32.78 -8.14 -4.69
C SER A 676 34.21 -8.54 -5.04
N SER A 677 35.08 -7.62 -5.47
CA SER A 677 36.44 -7.93 -5.97
C SER A 677 37.39 -6.75 -5.81
N LEU A 678 38.66 -7.05 -5.58
CA LEU A 678 39.75 -6.09 -5.45
C LEU A 678 39.48 -5.03 -4.34
N GLN A 679 40.36 -4.99 -3.37
CA GLN A 679 40.20 -4.17 -2.17
C GLN A 679 40.39 -2.66 -2.43
N THR A 680 39.61 -1.85 -1.74
CA THR A 680 39.92 -0.42 -1.52
C THR A 680 39.78 -0.08 -0.05
N SER A 681 40.90 0.37 0.54
CA SER A 681 40.98 0.83 1.92
C SER A 681 40.72 2.34 1.97
N PHE A 682 39.79 2.78 2.83
CA PHE A 682 39.59 4.18 3.16
C PHE A 682 40.06 4.42 4.60
N VAL A 683 41.22 5.05 4.73
CA VAL A 683 41.85 5.28 6.03
C VAL A 683 41.64 6.73 6.46
N VAL A 684 40.93 6.93 7.57
CA VAL A 684 40.60 8.25 8.13
C VAL A 684 41.31 8.46 9.44
N ASP A 685 41.89 9.64 9.58
CA ASP A 685 42.58 10.01 10.82
C ASP A 685 42.48 11.52 11.09
N ASP A 686 42.91 11.93 12.30
CA ASP A 686 42.95 13.32 12.73
C ASP A 686 41.72 14.15 12.35
N THR A 687 40.57 13.67 12.80
CA THR A 687 39.32 14.37 12.59
C THR A 687 39.18 15.60 13.49
N ALA A 688 38.56 16.65 13.04
CA ALA A 688 38.28 17.81 13.88
C ALA A 688 36.98 18.50 13.50
N VAL A 689 36.20 18.93 14.49
CA VAL A 689 35.13 19.93 14.32
C VAL A 689 35.54 21.16 15.14
N THR A 690 36.04 22.16 14.46
CA THR A 690 36.54 23.37 15.10
C THR A 690 35.56 24.52 14.94
N THR A 691 35.17 25.12 16.05
CA THR A 691 34.39 26.36 16.08
C THR A 691 35.33 27.56 15.98
N GLY A 692 34.87 28.60 15.22
CA GLY A 692 35.69 29.81 15.05
C GLY A 692 34.87 31.03 14.72
#